data_fd41938e8c1b51d2a1671c5d260b9517
#
_entry.id   fd41938e8c1b51d2a1671c5d260b9517
#
_cell.length_a   1.000
_cell.length_b   1.000
_cell.length_c   1.000
_cell.angle_alpha   90.00
_cell.angle_beta   90.00
_cell.angle_gamma   90.00
#
_symmetry.space_group_name_H-M   'P 1'
#
loop_
_entity.id
_entity.type
_entity.pdbx_description
1 polymer ?
#
loop_
_entity_poly.entity_id
_entity_poly.type
_entity_poly.pdbx_seq_one_letter_code
_entity_poly.pdbx_strand_id
1 'polypeptide(L)'
;MNVERPIPSRLGRAIGMAIMLLGAVSTGQVAAQQSTATGAPGKVATLDSVRPFNVPAQPLDTAIYALAAQAGIDLLVGDAQLQGRTGHAVQGNYSIAAALSQLLDGSGIRFEHNQAQGSKRPSVQLFQLPVHEGNVLSLSATQVNAAHPGDWVYQAPRSVNVVSREQLDRNPPRHAADMLEETTGVYSAVSQQDPGLSVNIRGIQDYGRVNMSVDGMRQNYQQSGHQQRNGTLYVDPDLLSQVVIEKGATSTMGGAGVIGGIANFRTLEASDLLTDGKEIGGRIRATTGLGGLGNGTHFIGSSAFAIGGEVWDMLVAASERHLGDYDPGTKGSIGELRTGSAAHPENATRLKNSPVEYSGSVMRSRLIKLGLNLPQDQRLQLSYLVTNVNYTDANMMNVEKADLWDKLGSNSVRAQNLALDYSYTPDNPLIDFKAKVYHVDNRNQQSTLARGISPGYKVTYQTDTYGLQAQNTSLFALGERSIIKANYGLEFFYDKVRPNSTQAVAEGAVLDTPDSENMTPKGDRGVASLFTRLDYDYDDWFNVNAGLRYDRYRLRGKTGLETRTFVIGTTKQIGESVHYDVDEEQGRFSPTFDLSVKPGLDWMQLFATYGKGWRPPAVTETMISGRPHGGGAEFTYPNPFLKPETSTTWEVGVNVFKDSLFLDGDRIGAKVSYFDTRVDDFIFMNMALQKPGYGMASLGNSAYVNNLKETRFKGIEYQLDYDAGRAYGQFNYTHMIGTNDYCSKTAWLGGVTKIVKKPGSRQPVDAMIPDDIANGSSHCGAILGSAEHMPMDRGTLTLGARFFERKLDIGARARYSGGYSIAGGPDVTVSQGGVYPADWKPYTVYDLYGSYRVNDQLNLRVAMENVTDRAYLVPLGDVLAFTLGRGRTLQGSVEYQF
;
A
#
# COMPACT_ATOMS: atom_id res chain seq x y z
N MET A 1 40.28 37.64 12.31
CA MET A 1 39.18 38.05 13.18
C MET A 1 38.01 38.46 12.32
N ASN A 2 37.16 37.52 11.92
CA ASN A 2 35.89 37.78 11.25
C ASN A 2 34.79 37.17 12.15
N VAL A 3 33.96 38.07 12.67
CA VAL A 3 32.85 37.72 13.53
C VAL A 3 31.69 37.32 12.65
N GLU A 4 31.39 36.00 12.60
CA GLU A 4 30.17 35.48 11.99
C GLU A 4 28.97 35.80 12.86
N ARG A 5 27.96 36.45 12.27
CA ARG A 5 26.65 36.66 12.89
C ARG A 5 25.85 35.37 12.86
N PRO A 6 25.17 34.94 13.93
CA PRO A 6 24.35 33.75 13.92
C PRO A 6 23.11 33.96 13.03
N ILE A 7 22.90 33.02 12.10
CA ILE A 7 21.67 32.95 11.30
C ILE A 7 20.54 32.44 12.23
N PRO A 8 19.40 33.14 12.33
CA PRO A 8 18.29 32.67 13.16
C PRO A 8 17.73 31.36 12.61
N SER A 9 17.57 30.36 13.46
CA SER A 9 17.11 29.02 13.15
C SER A 9 15.75 29.07 12.44
N ARG A 10 15.59 28.28 11.38
CA ARG A 10 14.35 28.15 10.60
C ARG A 10 13.12 27.76 11.44
N LEU A 11 13.34 27.22 12.63
CA LEU A 11 12.30 26.88 13.60
C LEU A 11 11.52 28.13 14.10
N GLY A 12 12.20 29.26 14.32
CA GLY A 12 11.55 30.50 14.71
C GLY A 12 10.60 31.10 13.66
N ARG A 13 10.83 30.80 12.38
CA ARG A 13 9.96 31.30 11.29
C ARG A 13 8.70 30.46 11.13
N ALA A 14 8.76 29.15 11.37
CA ALA A 14 7.60 28.25 11.27
C ALA A 14 6.62 28.50 12.45
N ILE A 15 7.14 28.73 13.65
CA ILE A 15 6.34 29.05 14.84
C ILE A 15 5.72 30.45 14.71
N GLY A 16 6.47 31.42 14.16
CA GLY A 16 5.96 32.76 13.93
C GLY A 16 4.81 32.83 12.91
N MET A 17 4.84 31.98 11.90
CA MET A 17 3.78 31.91 10.89
C MET A 17 2.51 31.21 11.39
N ALA A 18 2.63 30.22 12.27
CA ALA A 18 1.50 29.57 12.92
C ALA A 18 0.79 30.48 13.95
N ILE A 19 1.55 31.34 14.67
CA ILE A 19 0.98 32.27 15.64
C ILE A 19 0.32 33.47 14.94
N MET A 20 0.78 33.91 13.78
CA MET A 20 0.13 35.00 13.01
C MET A 20 -1.21 34.59 12.38
N LEU A 21 -1.43 33.30 12.11
CA LEU A 21 -2.72 32.79 11.62
C LEU A 21 -3.77 32.64 12.73
N LEU A 22 -3.36 32.55 13.99
CA LEU A 22 -4.26 32.49 15.16
C LEU A 22 -4.74 33.85 15.66
N GLY A 23 -4.16 34.96 15.18
CA GLY A 23 -4.48 36.31 15.62
C GLY A 23 -5.59 37.05 14.85
N ALA A 24 -6.21 36.42 13.83
CA ALA A 24 -7.13 37.11 12.92
C ALA A 24 -8.62 36.71 13.05
N VAL A 25 -9.01 35.95 14.10
CA VAL A 25 -10.42 35.63 14.33
C VAL A 25 -10.83 36.00 15.74
N SER A 26 -11.13 37.25 15.93
CA SER A 26 -11.95 37.71 17.06
C SER A 26 -12.80 38.89 16.64
N THR A 27 -14.06 38.73 16.84
CA THR A 27 -15.21 39.67 16.93
C THR A 27 -16.30 39.49 15.85
N GLY A 28 -17.32 38.79 16.27
CA GLY A 28 -18.63 38.77 15.62
C GLY A 28 -19.66 38.22 16.60
N GLN A 29 -20.11 39.06 17.57
CA GLN A 29 -21.24 38.72 18.42
C GLN A 29 -22.53 38.88 17.63
N VAL A 30 -23.34 37.80 17.50
CA VAL A 30 -24.75 37.89 17.11
C VAL A 30 -25.60 37.47 18.30
N ALA A 31 -26.45 38.39 18.69
CA ALA A 31 -27.39 38.24 19.78
C ALA A 31 -28.54 37.28 19.41
N ALA A 32 -28.74 36.24 20.21
CA ALA A 32 -29.93 35.38 20.13
C ALA A 32 -31.07 35.91 20.96
N GLN A 33 -32.21 36.15 20.35
CA GLN A 33 -33.47 36.43 21.01
C GLN A 33 -34.08 35.18 21.64
N GLN A 34 -34.30 35.23 22.92
CA GLN A 34 -35.07 34.23 23.67
C GLN A 34 -36.55 34.50 23.52
N SER A 35 -37.32 33.51 23.09
CA SER A 35 -38.78 33.46 23.28
C SER A 35 -39.12 32.44 24.36
N THR A 36 -39.67 32.90 25.44
CA THR A 36 -40.19 32.07 26.55
C THR A 36 -41.57 31.52 26.23
N ALA A 37 -41.70 30.20 26.28
CA ALA A 37 -43.00 29.54 26.42
C ALA A 37 -42.92 28.53 27.57
N THR A 38 -43.69 28.79 28.62
CA THR A 38 -43.88 27.91 29.77
C THR A 38 -44.88 26.78 29.44
N GLY A 39 -44.45 25.54 29.65
CA GLY A 39 -45.29 24.34 29.63
C GLY A 39 -44.75 23.26 30.55
N ALA A 40 -45.61 22.63 31.34
CA ALA A 40 -45.32 21.66 32.38
C ALA A 40 -44.55 20.40 31.93
N PRO A 41 -43.84 19.69 32.80
CA PRO A 41 -42.94 18.58 32.44
C PRO A 41 -43.73 17.34 32.03
N GLY A 42 -43.83 17.06 30.71
CA GLY A 42 -44.32 15.80 30.17
C GLY A 42 -43.19 14.77 30.16
N LYS A 43 -43.53 13.49 30.44
CA LYS A 43 -42.63 12.34 30.34
C LYS A 43 -41.90 12.40 28.97
N VAL A 44 -40.59 12.29 29.00
CA VAL A 44 -39.74 12.14 27.79
C VAL A 44 -40.24 10.91 27.02
N ALA A 45 -40.68 11.10 25.78
CA ALA A 45 -41.08 10.00 24.91
C ALA A 45 -39.83 9.17 24.55
N THR A 46 -39.92 7.84 24.70
CA THR A 46 -38.91 6.89 24.20
C THR A 46 -39.42 6.30 22.89
N LEU A 47 -38.55 5.69 22.08
CA LEU A 47 -38.91 5.00 20.83
C LEU A 47 -39.88 3.84 21.05
N ASP A 48 -39.97 3.30 22.25
CA ASP A 48 -40.94 2.27 22.66
C ASP A 48 -42.34 2.83 23.02
N SER A 49 -42.49 4.16 23.01
CA SER A 49 -43.79 4.78 23.34
C SER A 49 -44.80 4.48 22.24
N VAL A 50 -45.89 3.80 22.60
CA VAL A 50 -47.00 3.47 21.71
C VAL A 50 -47.88 4.69 21.50
N ARG A 51 -48.15 5.02 20.22
CA ARG A 51 -49.00 6.16 19.79
C ARG A 51 -49.86 5.78 18.59
N PRO A 52 -51.00 6.46 18.40
CA PRO A 52 -51.78 6.30 17.18
C PRO A 52 -51.12 7.02 16.01
N PHE A 53 -50.95 6.33 14.91
CA PHE A 53 -50.43 6.85 13.66
C PHE A 53 -51.47 6.76 12.57
N ASN A 54 -51.48 7.77 11.69
CA ASN A 54 -52.30 7.80 10.46
C ASN A 54 -51.50 8.46 9.34
N VAL A 55 -50.58 7.66 8.75
CA VAL A 55 -49.74 8.06 7.63
C VAL A 55 -50.13 7.18 6.44
N PRO A 56 -50.77 7.73 5.39
CA PRO A 56 -51.09 6.96 4.19
C PRO A 56 -49.83 6.65 3.38
N ALA A 57 -49.90 5.66 2.49
CA ALA A 57 -48.81 5.41 1.52
C ALA A 57 -48.67 6.63 0.60
N GLN A 58 -47.48 7.22 0.58
CA GLN A 58 -47.15 8.45 -0.15
C GLN A 58 -45.64 8.54 -0.35
N PRO A 59 -45.11 9.50 -1.13
CA PRO A 59 -43.65 9.67 -1.27
C PRO A 59 -42.97 9.69 0.08
N LEU A 60 -41.81 8.96 0.17
CA LEU A 60 -41.17 8.67 1.44
C LEU A 60 -40.68 9.92 2.18
N ASP A 61 -40.23 10.94 1.44
CA ASP A 61 -39.86 12.24 1.98
C ASP A 61 -41.05 12.89 2.74
N THR A 62 -42.23 12.87 2.16
CA THR A 62 -43.44 13.42 2.79
C THR A 62 -43.95 12.52 3.93
N ALA A 63 -43.92 11.20 3.75
CA ALA A 63 -44.38 10.20 4.72
C ALA A 63 -43.56 10.23 6.02
N ILE A 64 -42.25 10.33 5.93
CA ILE A 64 -41.33 10.28 7.10
C ILE A 64 -41.50 11.54 7.96
N TYR A 65 -41.65 12.72 7.36
CA TYR A 65 -41.90 13.95 8.11
C TYR A 65 -43.29 13.94 8.77
N ALA A 66 -44.32 13.39 8.10
CA ALA A 66 -45.64 13.23 8.69
C ALA A 66 -45.60 12.27 9.90
N LEU A 67 -44.85 11.17 9.81
CA LEU A 67 -44.68 10.23 10.91
C LEU A 67 -43.91 10.88 12.06
N ALA A 68 -42.85 11.57 11.79
CA ALA A 68 -42.03 12.24 12.79
C ALA A 68 -42.79 13.31 13.57
N ALA A 69 -43.65 14.07 12.87
CA ALA A 69 -44.54 15.05 13.48
C ALA A 69 -45.55 14.38 14.42
N GLN A 70 -46.18 13.25 14.02
CA GLN A 70 -47.10 12.49 14.85
C GLN A 70 -46.41 11.80 16.04
N ALA A 71 -45.15 11.32 15.82
CA ALA A 71 -44.32 10.70 16.85
C ALA A 71 -43.72 11.69 17.84
N GLY A 72 -43.60 12.97 17.45
CA GLY A 72 -42.94 13.99 18.27
C GLY A 72 -41.44 13.75 18.40
N ILE A 73 -40.79 13.24 17.34
CA ILE A 73 -39.37 12.97 17.25
C ILE A 73 -38.69 13.99 16.35
N ASP A 74 -37.39 14.22 16.57
CA ASP A 74 -36.55 15.01 15.67
C ASP A 74 -35.91 14.06 14.67
N LEU A 75 -35.98 14.37 13.39
CA LEU A 75 -35.36 13.59 12.30
C LEU A 75 -34.08 14.25 11.84
N LEU A 76 -33.04 13.46 11.83
CA LEU A 76 -31.79 13.75 11.16
C LEU A 76 -31.76 12.92 9.88
N VAL A 77 -31.95 13.56 8.75
CA VAL A 77 -31.86 12.94 7.43
C VAL A 77 -30.40 13.09 7.02
N GLY A 78 -29.60 12.06 7.30
CA GLY A 78 -28.20 11.98 6.85
C GLY A 78 -28.14 11.74 5.34
N ASP A 79 -27.37 10.75 4.92
CA ASP A 79 -27.17 10.39 3.49
C ASP A 79 -28.38 9.64 2.87
N ALA A 80 -29.50 9.56 3.59
CA ALA A 80 -30.68 8.85 3.11
C ALA A 80 -31.37 9.63 1.99
N GLN A 81 -31.26 9.15 0.76
CA GLN A 81 -32.03 9.68 -0.36
C GLN A 81 -33.51 9.26 -0.21
N LEU A 82 -34.35 10.20 0.21
CA LEU A 82 -35.80 9.98 0.39
C LEU A 82 -36.61 10.15 -0.89
N GLN A 83 -36.10 10.94 -1.84
CA GLN A 83 -36.76 11.26 -3.09
C GLN A 83 -36.84 10.02 -4.02
N GLY A 84 -37.96 9.91 -4.74
CA GLY A 84 -38.23 8.82 -5.68
C GLY A 84 -38.64 7.50 -5.02
N ARG A 85 -38.78 7.44 -3.67
CA ARG A 85 -39.20 6.25 -2.92
C ARG A 85 -40.58 6.44 -2.36
N THR A 86 -41.33 5.34 -2.16
CA THR A 86 -42.66 5.34 -1.55
C THR A 86 -42.62 4.74 -0.15
N GLY A 87 -43.14 5.45 0.84
CA GLY A 87 -43.30 4.94 2.19
C GLY A 87 -44.57 4.10 2.32
N HIS A 88 -44.52 2.99 3.06
CA HIS A 88 -45.71 2.17 3.37
C HIS A 88 -46.67 2.89 4.29
N ALA A 89 -47.93 2.56 4.18
CA ALA A 89 -48.98 3.14 5.06
C ALA A 89 -48.79 2.64 6.50
N VAL A 90 -48.83 3.57 7.47
CA VAL A 90 -48.81 3.28 8.90
C VAL A 90 -50.08 3.78 9.54
N GLN A 91 -51.02 2.87 9.83
CA GLN A 91 -52.30 3.19 10.42
C GLN A 91 -52.58 2.30 11.62
N GLY A 92 -52.82 2.89 12.79
CA GLY A 92 -53.09 2.17 14.03
C GLY A 92 -52.14 2.56 15.19
N ASN A 93 -52.18 1.78 16.27
CA ASN A 93 -51.36 2.01 17.44
C ASN A 93 -50.06 1.19 17.35
N TYR A 94 -48.93 1.89 17.21
CA TYR A 94 -47.60 1.30 17.12
C TYR A 94 -46.66 1.98 18.10
N SER A 95 -45.59 1.26 18.52
CA SER A 95 -44.44 1.97 19.06
C SER A 95 -43.77 2.84 17.95
N ILE A 96 -43.09 3.91 18.34
CA ILE A 96 -42.43 4.80 17.37
C ILE A 96 -41.45 4.00 16.50
N ALA A 97 -40.72 3.07 17.12
CA ALA A 97 -39.77 2.19 16.41
C ALA A 97 -40.47 1.27 15.39
N ALA A 98 -41.61 0.65 15.78
CA ALA A 98 -42.36 -0.22 14.89
C ALA A 98 -43.03 0.58 13.74
N ALA A 99 -43.51 1.80 14.00
CA ALA A 99 -44.05 2.68 13.00
C ALA A 99 -43.01 3.12 11.96
N LEU A 100 -41.80 3.44 12.42
CA LEU A 100 -40.67 3.76 11.53
C LEU A 100 -40.25 2.54 10.70
N SER A 101 -40.15 1.35 11.31
CA SER A 101 -39.80 0.13 10.59
C SER A 101 -40.84 -0.19 9.50
N GLN A 102 -42.14 -0.06 9.78
CA GLN A 102 -43.20 -0.32 8.81
C GLN A 102 -43.20 0.71 7.69
N LEU A 103 -42.99 2.00 7.99
CA LEU A 103 -42.94 3.06 6.97
C LEU A 103 -41.72 2.86 6.01
N LEU A 104 -40.59 2.45 6.55
CA LEU A 104 -39.33 2.31 5.82
C LEU A 104 -39.14 0.93 5.18
N ASP A 105 -40.04 -0.02 5.43
CA ASP A 105 -39.97 -1.36 4.89
C ASP A 105 -39.85 -1.35 3.36
N GLY A 106 -38.92 -2.11 2.79
CA GLY A 106 -38.66 -2.13 1.35
C GLY A 106 -38.00 -0.88 0.77
N SER A 107 -37.83 0.19 1.56
CA SER A 107 -37.26 1.46 1.06
C SER A 107 -35.72 1.43 0.99
N GLY A 108 -35.05 0.43 1.58
CA GLY A 108 -33.58 0.43 1.71
C GLY A 108 -33.04 1.49 2.67
N ILE A 109 -33.89 2.05 3.54
CA ILE A 109 -33.49 3.03 4.56
C ILE A 109 -33.72 2.41 5.93
N ARG A 110 -32.75 2.57 6.82
CA ARG A 110 -32.86 2.23 8.24
C ARG A 110 -32.81 3.48 9.10
N PHE A 111 -33.22 3.35 10.35
CA PHE A 111 -33.13 4.40 11.33
C PHE A 111 -32.38 3.93 12.57
N GLU A 112 -31.66 4.85 13.19
CA GLU A 112 -31.02 4.66 14.47
C GLU A 112 -31.44 5.75 15.46
N HIS A 113 -31.48 5.39 16.73
CA HIS A 113 -31.80 6.32 17.83
C HIS A 113 -30.53 7.13 18.17
N ASN A 114 -30.58 8.44 17.93
CA ASN A 114 -29.49 9.33 18.30
C ASN A 114 -29.86 10.05 19.61
N GLN A 115 -29.16 9.74 20.70
CA GLN A 115 -29.28 10.46 21.97
C GLN A 115 -28.37 11.69 21.96
N ALA A 116 -28.80 12.76 21.35
CA ALA A 116 -28.14 14.06 21.56
C ALA A 116 -28.38 14.52 23.03
N GLN A 117 -27.33 14.65 23.78
CA GLN A 117 -27.40 15.18 25.16
C GLN A 117 -27.95 16.61 25.12
N GLY A 118 -29.13 16.80 25.71
CA GLY A 118 -29.77 18.11 25.83
C GLY A 118 -31.05 18.29 25.03
N SER A 119 -31.41 17.40 24.13
CA SER A 119 -32.69 17.44 23.40
C SER A 119 -33.84 16.96 24.28
N LYS A 120 -34.94 17.71 24.29
CA LYS A 120 -36.19 17.33 24.98
C LYS A 120 -37.01 16.32 24.20
N ARG A 121 -36.61 15.94 23.01
CA ARG A 121 -37.31 14.96 22.11
C ARG A 121 -36.30 13.88 21.68
N PRO A 122 -36.77 12.63 21.53
CA PRO A 122 -35.93 11.59 20.94
C PRO A 122 -35.59 11.97 19.48
N SER A 123 -34.33 11.87 19.11
CA SER A 123 -33.92 12.10 17.73
C SER A 123 -33.63 10.76 17.03
N VAL A 124 -34.05 10.68 15.78
CA VAL A 124 -33.84 9.50 14.93
C VAL A 124 -33.06 9.92 13.71
N GLN A 125 -31.96 9.24 13.45
CA GLN A 125 -31.16 9.42 12.26
C GLN A 125 -31.52 8.36 11.23
N LEU A 126 -31.73 8.78 9.99
CA LEU A 126 -32.00 7.88 8.87
C LEU A 126 -30.71 7.61 8.10
N PHE A 127 -30.52 6.35 7.74
CA PHE A 127 -29.40 5.90 6.93
C PHE A 127 -29.93 5.15 5.73
N GLN A 128 -29.32 5.37 4.60
CA GLN A 128 -29.51 4.45 3.49
C GLN A 128 -28.82 3.14 3.86
N LEU A 129 -29.55 2.01 3.78
CA LEU A 129 -28.86 0.73 3.77
C LEU A 129 -27.88 0.79 2.62
N PRO A 130 -26.60 0.54 2.84
CA PRO A 130 -25.74 0.25 1.73
C PRO A 130 -26.43 -0.91 1.01
N VAL A 131 -26.89 -0.69 -0.21
CA VAL A 131 -27.11 -1.79 -1.15
C VAL A 131 -25.82 -2.56 -1.03
N HIS A 132 -25.86 -3.84 -0.63
CA HIS A 132 -24.67 -4.64 -0.44
C HIS A 132 -23.83 -4.47 -1.70
N GLU A 133 -22.90 -3.54 -1.65
CA GLU A 133 -21.88 -3.39 -2.67
C GLU A 133 -20.95 -4.59 -2.48
N GLY A 134 -21.44 -5.73 -2.97
CA GLY A 134 -20.67 -6.94 -3.04
C GLY A 134 -19.38 -6.61 -3.77
N ASN A 135 -18.30 -6.45 -3.01
CA ASN A 135 -16.92 -6.68 -3.37
C ASN A 135 -16.37 -6.07 -4.67
N VAL A 136 -16.90 -4.96 -5.13
CA VAL A 136 -16.18 -4.17 -6.13
C VAL A 136 -15.46 -3.06 -5.40
N LEU A 137 -14.15 -3.18 -5.28
CA LEU A 137 -13.29 -2.03 -5.05
C LEU A 137 -13.47 -1.11 -6.25
N SER A 138 -14.45 -0.26 -6.19
CA SER A 138 -14.54 0.87 -7.08
C SER A 138 -13.30 1.72 -6.80
N LEU A 139 -12.37 1.81 -7.74
CA LEU A 139 -11.21 2.70 -7.67
C LEU A 139 -11.60 4.17 -7.71
N SER A 140 -12.86 4.49 -7.94
CA SER A 140 -13.41 5.82 -7.81
C SER A 140 -13.97 6.02 -6.40
N ALA A 141 -13.87 7.23 -5.89
CA ALA A 141 -14.28 7.68 -4.58
C ALA A 141 -15.77 7.40 -4.30
N THR A 142 -16.11 6.16 -3.96
CA THR A 142 -17.37 5.89 -3.30
C THR A 142 -17.10 6.09 -1.81
N GLN A 143 -17.63 7.18 -1.26
CA GLN A 143 -17.67 7.38 0.18
C GLN A 143 -18.46 6.22 0.77
N VAL A 144 -17.79 5.32 1.44
CA VAL A 144 -18.44 4.44 2.39
C VAL A 144 -18.56 5.26 3.68
N ASN A 145 -19.63 6.01 3.81
CA ASN A 145 -20.05 6.61 5.08
C ASN A 145 -20.67 5.54 5.96
N ALA A 146 -19.95 4.44 6.18
CA ALA A 146 -20.28 3.52 7.24
C ALA A 146 -19.83 4.13 8.56
N ALA A 147 -20.59 3.94 9.62
CA ALA A 147 -20.21 4.34 10.99
C ALA A 147 -18.79 3.84 11.38
N HIS A 148 -18.32 2.80 10.67
CA HIS A 148 -16.97 2.25 10.75
C HIS A 148 -16.48 1.81 9.36
N PRO A 149 -15.58 2.56 8.73
CA PRO A 149 -15.12 2.34 7.34
C PRO A 149 -14.50 0.98 7.02
N GLY A 150 -14.21 0.15 8.03
CA GLY A 150 -13.58 -1.17 7.87
C GLY A 150 -14.51 -2.37 7.96
N ASP A 151 -15.79 -2.21 8.30
CA ASP A 151 -16.69 -3.32 8.63
C ASP A 151 -17.02 -4.23 7.46
N TRP A 152 -17.10 -3.69 6.26
CA TRP A 152 -17.35 -4.44 5.04
C TRP A 152 -16.28 -5.52 4.77
N VAL A 153 -15.07 -5.37 5.31
CA VAL A 153 -14.00 -6.38 5.23
C VAL A 153 -14.45 -7.73 5.77
N TYR A 154 -15.25 -7.73 6.84
CA TYR A 154 -15.77 -8.96 7.47
C TYR A 154 -17.01 -9.54 6.80
N GLN A 155 -17.49 -8.89 5.75
CA GLN A 155 -18.61 -9.36 4.92
C GLN A 155 -18.18 -9.72 3.51
N ALA A 156 -16.95 -9.34 3.14
CA ALA A 156 -16.38 -9.63 1.84
C ALA A 156 -16.04 -11.12 1.68
N PRO A 157 -16.50 -11.84 0.62
CA PRO A 157 -16.19 -13.25 0.38
C PRO A 157 -14.78 -13.46 -0.22
N ARG A 158 -13.82 -12.68 0.24
CA ARG A 158 -12.38 -12.74 -0.12
C ARG A 158 -11.54 -12.03 0.93
N SER A 159 -10.23 -12.24 0.89
CA SER A 159 -9.32 -11.51 1.78
C SER A 159 -9.07 -10.10 1.29
N VAL A 160 -9.54 -9.15 2.06
CA VAL A 160 -9.36 -7.71 1.88
C VAL A 160 -8.91 -7.11 3.21
N ASN A 161 -8.12 -6.05 3.16
CA ASN A 161 -7.75 -5.25 4.33
C ASN A 161 -7.96 -3.77 4.03
N VAL A 162 -8.32 -3.03 5.05
CA VAL A 162 -8.40 -1.57 5.03
C VAL A 162 -7.56 -1.02 6.17
N VAL A 163 -6.68 -0.09 5.87
CA VAL A 163 -5.99 0.73 6.87
C VAL A 163 -6.68 2.08 6.86
N SER A 164 -7.44 2.36 7.91
CA SER A 164 -8.21 3.60 8.01
C SER A 164 -7.36 4.79 8.45
N ARG A 165 -7.87 6.01 8.25
CA ARG A 165 -7.24 7.23 8.77
C ARG A 165 -7.05 7.17 10.29
N GLU A 166 -8.03 6.63 11.03
CA GLU A 166 -7.94 6.47 12.49
C GLU A 166 -6.76 5.58 12.90
N GLN A 167 -6.53 4.46 12.19
CA GLN A 167 -5.38 3.58 12.43
C GLN A 167 -4.06 4.29 12.15
N LEU A 168 -3.98 5.07 11.05
CA LEU A 168 -2.80 5.88 10.72
C LEU A 168 -2.54 6.97 11.76
N ASP A 169 -3.59 7.52 12.35
CA ASP A 169 -3.50 8.59 13.37
C ASP A 169 -3.13 8.06 14.74
N ARG A 170 -3.53 6.84 15.06
CA ARG A 170 -3.23 6.19 16.35
C ARG A 170 -1.73 6.00 16.55
N ASN A 171 -1.03 5.57 15.51
CA ASN A 171 0.42 5.40 15.49
C ASN A 171 0.99 6.11 14.26
N PRO A 172 1.33 7.40 14.35
CA PRO A 172 1.79 8.17 13.19
C PRO A 172 3.03 7.52 12.55
N PRO A 173 2.96 7.09 11.28
CA PRO A 173 4.05 6.35 10.66
C PRO A 173 5.26 7.25 10.42
N ARG A 174 6.44 6.82 10.87
CA ARG A 174 7.71 7.41 10.50
C ARG A 174 8.09 7.03 9.07
N HIS A 175 8.01 5.75 8.77
CA HIS A 175 8.24 5.20 7.44
C HIS A 175 6.91 4.80 6.80
N ALA A 176 6.78 4.92 5.48
CA ALA A 176 5.54 4.53 4.79
C ALA A 176 5.18 3.05 5.04
N ALA A 177 6.17 2.17 5.23
CA ALA A 177 5.96 0.76 5.55
C ALA A 177 5.25 0.53 6.90
N ASP A 178 5.39 1.45 7.86
CA ASP A 178 4.76 1.35 9.18
C ASP A 178 3.22 1.32 9.07
N MET A 179 2.65 1.87 7.98
CA MET A 179 1.22 1.81 7.70
C MET A 179 0.67 0.39 7.56
N LEU A 180 1.51 -0.55 7.14
CA LEU A 180 1.11 -1.91 6.81
C LEU A 180 1.31 -2.90 7.98
N GLU A 181 1.86 -2.45 9.11
CA GLU A 181 2.23 -3.32 10.23
C GLU A 181 1.05 -4.07 10.85
N GLU A 182 -0.13 -3.47 10.88
CA GLU A 182 -1.37 -4.07 11.42
C GLU A 182 -2.19 -4.79 10.32
N THR A 183 -1.61 -5.05 9.15
CA THR A 183 -2.32 -5.65 8.02
C THR A 183 -1.93 -7.12 7.86
N THR A 184 -2.92 -8.00 7.95
CA THR A 184 -2.72 -9.45 7.83
C THR A 184 -2.12 -9.81 6.46
N GLY A 185 -1.11 -10.68 6.41
CA GLY A 185 -0.52 -11.18 5.17
C GLY A 185 0.15 -10.13 4.28
N VAL A 186 0.36 -8.92 4.80
CA VAL A 186 0.99 -7.82 4.06
C VAL A 186 2.28 -7.39 4.76
N TYR A 187 3.32 -7.21 3.97
CA TYR A 187 4.67 -6.92 4.45
C TYR A 187 5.27 -5.78 3.63
N SER A 188 6.33 -5.18 4.11
CA SER A 188 7.18 -4.30 3.32
C SER A 188 8.60 -4.82 3.30
N ALA A 189 9.22 -4.81 2.12
CA ALA A 189 10.55 -5.36 1.88
C ALA A 189 11.64 -4.28 1.80
N VAL A 190 11.36 -3.05 2.19
CA VAL A 190 12.27 -1.92 1.99
C VAL A 190 13.10 -1.67 3.25
N SER A 191 14.38 -1.32 3.05
CA SER A 191 15.24 -0.83 4.12
C SER A 191 14.65 0.41 4.78
N GLN A 192 14.78 0.54 6.09
CA GLN A 192 14.34 1.74 6.83
C GLN A 192 15.13 3.01 6.46
N GLN A 193 16.23 2.87 5.71
CA GLN A 193 17.01 4.00 5.17
C GLN A 193 16.44 4.52 3.85
N ASP A 194 15.68 3.70 3.10
CA ASP A 194 14.94 4.13 1.91
C ASP A 194 13.51 4.52 2.32
N PRO A 195 13.10 5.78 2.18
CA PRO A 195 11.76 6.22 2.59
C PRO A 195 10.62 5.71 1.69
N GLY A 196 10.95 4.95 0.66
CA GLY A 196 9.97 4.32 -0.23
C GLY A 196 9.32 3.08 0.38
N LEU A 197 8.23 2.64 -0.23
CA LEU A 197 7.42 1.51 0.17
C LEU A 197 7.35 0.47 -0.95
N SER A 198 7.59 -0.79 -0.64
CA SER A 198 7.27 -1.93 -1.50
C SER A 198 6.26 -2.82 -0.77
N VAL A 199 5.17 -3.16 -1.44
CA VAL A 199 4.12 -4.00 -0.86
C VAL A 199 4.34 -5.44 -1.27
N ASN A 200 4.52 -6.29 -0.25
CA ASN A 200 4.56 -7.74 -0.37
C ASN A 200 3.24 -8.30 0.14
N ILE A 201 2.50 -9.02 -0.70
CA ILE A 201 1.27 -9.69 -0.31
C ILE A 201 1.53 -11.20 -0.30
N ARG A 202 1.48 -11.83 0.88
CA ARG A 202 1.63 -13.28 1.06
C ARG A 202 2.92 -13.86 0.48
N GLY A 203 3.99 -13.07 0.39
CA GLY A 203 5.27 -13.46 -0.22
C GLY A 203 5.47 -12.97 -1.66
N ILE A 204 4.44 -12.44 -2.29
CA ILE A 204 4.47 -11.97 -3.68
C ILE A 204 4.67 -10.46 -3.69
N GLN A 205 5.72 -10.01 -4.36
CA GLN A 205 6.09 -8.58 -4.46
C GLN A 205 6.84 -8.28 -5.76
N ASP A 206 7.18 -7.02 -5.98
CA ASP A 206 8.02 -6.45 -7.04
C ASP A 206 7.46 -6.53 -8.47
N TYR A 207 8.05 -5.77 -9.34
CA TYR A 207 7.86 -5.75 -10.81
C TYR A 207 6.40 -5.74 -11.29
N GLY A 208 5.48 -5.21 -10.47
CA GLY A 208 4.06 -5.16 -10.78
C GLY A 208 3.30 -6.45 -10.48
N ARG A 209 3.89 -7.41 -9.73
CA ARG A 209 3.15 -8.56 -9.20
C ARG A 209 2.03 -8.11 -8.26
N VAL A 210 2.29 -7.07 -7.48
CA VAL A 210 1.30 -6.31 -6.74
C VAL A 210 1.10 -4.97 -7.44
N ASN A 211 -0.14 -4.64 -7.80
CA ASN A 211 -0.46 -3.33 -8.32
C ASN A 211 -0.53 -2.33 -7.16
N MET A 212 0.53 -1.55 -6.99
CA MET A 212 0.50 -0.38 -6.11
C MET A 212 -0.06 0.80 -6.90
N SER A 213 -1.11 1.42 -6.37
CA SER A 213 -1.75 2.57 -7.01
C SER A 213 -2.03 3.69 -6.01
N VAL A 214 -2.00 4.93 -6.49
CA VAL A 214 -2.44 6.12 -5.75
C VAL A 214 -3.69 6.63 -6.42
N ASP A 215 -4.82 6.66 -5.71
CA ASP A 215 -6.14 6.99 -6.26
C ASP A 215 -6.46 6.22 -7.56
N GLY A 216 -6.06 4.94 -7.62
CA GLY A 216 -6.21 4.07 -8.79
C GLY A 216 -5.20 4.31 -9.92
N MET A 217 -4.33 5.30 -9.83
CA MET A 217 -3.23 5.53 -10.77
C MET A 217 -2.09 4.57 -10.48
N ARG A 218 -1.81 3.68 -11.43
CA ARG A 218 -0.79 2.65 -11.29
C ARG A 218 0.61 3.23 -11.16
N GLN A 219 1.39 2.74 -10.20
CA GLN A 219 2.75 3.15 -9.91
C GLN A 219 3.73 2.09 -10.45
N ASN A 220 4.13 2.23 -11.70
CA ASN A 220 5.01 1.26 -12.38
C ASN A 220 6.49 1.71 -12.37
N TYR A 221 6.96 2.25 -11.25
CA TYR A 221 8.35 2.65 -11.12
C TYR A 221 9.28 1.45 -11.30
N GLN A 222 10.31 1.61 -12.12
CA GLN A 222 11.33 0.60 -12.35
C GLN A 222 12.72 1.20 -12.11
N GLN A 223 13.45 0.59 -11.21
CA GLN A 223 14.85 0.87 -10.94
C GLN A 223 15.65 -0.39 -11.20
N SER A 224 16.75 -0.28 -11.92
CA SER A 224 17.64 -1.40 -12.09
C SER A 224 18.65 -1.48 -10.94
N GLY A 225 19.13 -2.66 -10.70
CA GLY A 225 20.17 -2.95 -9.73
C GLY A 225 20.01 -4.35 -9.17
N HIS A 226 21.08 -4.92 -8.68
CA HIS A 226 21.02 -6.23 -8.06
C HIS A 226 20.45 -6.21 -6.63
N GLN A 227 20.03 -5.04 -6.12
CA GLN A 227 19.31 -4.89 -4.86
C GLN A 227 17.78 -4.86 -5.06
N GLN A 228 17.29 -5.12 -6.26
CA GLN A 228 15.88 -5.36 -6.58
C GLN A 228 14.90 -4.35 -5.96
N ARG A 229 15.14 -3.06 -6.12
CA ARG A 229 14.27 -2.01 -5.62
C ARG A 229 13.18 -1.63 -6.64
N ASN A 230 12.73 -2.58 -7.44
CA ASN A 230 11.66 -2.33 -8.39
C ASN A 230 10.31 -2.36 -7.69
N GLY A 231 9.40 -1.49 -8.13
CA GLY A 231 8.09 -1.39 -7.51
C GLY A 231 8.07 -0.57 -6.21
N THR A 232 9.02 0.35 -6.01
CA THR A 232 9.02 1.24 -4.85
C THR A 232 8.05 2.39 -5.07
N LEU A 233 7.16 2.61 -4.09
CA LEU A 233 6.21 3.71 -4.03
C LEU A 233 6.67 4.76 -3.01
N TYR A 234 6.70 6.02 -3.43
CA TYR A 234 6.96 7.16 -2.54
C TYR A 234 5.66 7.92 -2.29
N VAL A 235 5.06 7.68 -1.15
CA VAL A 235 3.78 8.25 -0.73
C VAL A 235 3.88 8.80 0.69
N ASP A 236 3.22 9.94 0.91
CA ASP A 236 3.18 10.57 2.23
C ASP A 236 1.94 10.15 3.01
N PRO A 237 2.09 9.45 4.16
CA PRO A 237 0.97 9.00 4.97
C PRO A 237 0.03 10.11 5.45
N ASP A 238 0.53 11.35 5.62
CA ASP A 238 -0.30 12.46 6.08
C ASP A 238 -1.30 12.97 5.04
N LEU A 239 -1.08 12.65 3.76
CA LEU A 239 -1.99 12.98 2.66
C LEU A 239 -2.95 11.86 2.28
N LEU A 240 -2.94 10.73 3.00
CA LEU A 240 -3.82 9.61 2.75
C LEU A 240 -5.09 9.67 3.62
N SER A 241 -6.21 9.25 3.06
CA SER A 241 -7.45 8.97 3.79
C SER A 241 -7.52 7.51 4.23
N GLN A 242 -7.08 6.58 3.38
CA GLN A 242 -7.05 5.14 3.69
C GLN A 242 -6.14 4.37 2.73
N VAL A 243 -5.80 3.13 3.10
CA VAL A 243 -5.17 2.16 2.19
C VAL A 243 -6.06 0.94 2.08
N VAL A 244 -6.39 0.54 0.87
CA VAL A 244 -7.21 -0.65 0.59
C VAL A 244 -6.36 -1.70 -0.10
N ILE A 245 -6.36 -2.93 0.42
CA ILE A 245 -5.54 -4.02 -0.09
C ILE A 245 -6.43 -5.21 -0.41
N GLU A 246 -6.48 -5.59 -1.68
CA GLU A 246 -7.06 -6.85 -2.17
C GLU A 246 -5.97 -7.87 -2.40
N LYS A 247 -6.18 -9.09 -1.94
CA LYS A 247 -5.21 -10.17 -2.08
C LYS A 247 -5.58 -11.15 -3.18
N GLY A 248 -4.59 -11.59 -3.94
CA GLY A 248 -4.75 -12.55 -5.02
C GLY A 248 -5.14 -11.92 -6.37
N ALA A 249 -5.44 -12.76 -7.35
CA ALA A 249 -5.85 -12.33 -8.67
C ALA A 249 -7.27 -11.74 -8.66
N THR A 250 -7.50 -10.73 -9.49
CA THR A 250 -8.81 -10.09 -9.64
C THR A 250 -9.15 -9.87 -11.11
N SER A 251 -10.44 -10.01 -11.44
CA SER A 251 -10.99 -9.72 -12.76
C SER A 251 -11.56 -8.30 -12.88
N THR A 252 -11.38 -7.43 -11.88
CA THR A 252 -11.90 -6.06 -11.88
C THR A 252 -10.84 -5.04 -12.27
N MET A 253 -11.15 -3.75 -12.19
CA MET A 253 -10.24 -2.64 -12.42
C MET A 253 -8.97 -2.77 -11.57
N GLY A 254 -7.82 -2.45 -12.13
CA GLY A 254 -6.52 -2.57 -11.46
C GLY A 254 -5.87 -3.95 -11.54
N GLY A 255 -6.58 -4.98 -12.02
CA GLY A 255 -6.08 -6.35 -12.13
C GLY A 255 -5.17 -6.65 -13.31
N ALA A 256 -4.92 -5.69 -14.21
CA ALA A 256 -4.07 -5.87 -15.37
C ALA A 256 -2.63 -6.28 -15.00
N GLY A 257 -2.21 -7.46 -15.47
CA GLY A 257 -0.85 -7.95 -15.25
C GLY A 257 -0.50 -8.17 -13.77
N VAL A 258 -1.44 -8.64 -12.92
CA VAL A 258 -1.30 -8.81 -11.48
C VAL A 258 -1.48 -10.27 -11.07
N ILE A 259 -0.62 -10.75 -10.16
CA ILE A 259 -0.72 -12.10 -9.59
C ILE A 259 -0.82 -12.11 -8.05
N GLY A 260 -0.35 -11.07 -7.37
CA GLY A 260 -0.30 -10.98 -5.91
C GLY A 260 -1.46 -10.22 -5.28
N GLY A 261 -1.99 -9.23 -5.98
CA GLY A 261 -3.07 -8.38 -5.49
C GLY A 261 -2.92 -6.90 -5.82
N ILE A 262 -3.76 -6.09 -5.21
CA ILE A 262 -3.81 -4.64 -5.39
C ILE A 262 -3.64 -3.96 -4.04
N ALA A 263 -2.81 -2.92 -3.97
CA ALA A 263 -2.71 -2.00 -2.85
C ALA A 263 -2.99 -0.58 -3.33
N ASN A 264 -4.15 -0.05 -3.01
CA ASN A 264 -4.59 1.28 -3.42
C ASN A 264 -4.49 2.28 -2.26
N PHE A 265 -3.65 3.28 -2.42
CA PHE A 265 -3.41 4.37 -1.47
C PHE A 265 -4.31 5.55 -1.84
N ARG A 266 -5.40 5.72 -1.11
CA ARG A 266 -6.36 6.80 -1.38
C ARG A 266 -5.91 8.06 -0.67
N THR A 267 -5.78 9.14 -1.43
CA THR A 267 -5.48 10.46 -0.89
C THR A 267 -6.72 11.15 -0.33
N LEU A 268 -6.51 12.21 0.43
CA LEU A 268 -7.59 13.02 0.98
C LEU A 268 -8.52 13.55 -0.12
N GLU A 269 -9.81 13.63 0.20
CA GLU A 269 -10.86 14.26 -0.61
C GLU A 269 -11.40 15.50 0.11
N ALA A 270 -12.06 16.41 -0.62
CA ALA A 270 -12.70 17.57 -0.01
C ALA A 270 -13.73 17.16 1.05
N SER A 271 -14.47 16.09 0.80
CA SER A 271 -15.45 15.51 1.72
C SER A 271 -14.86 14.99 3.05
N ASP A 272 -13.57 14.63 3.09
CA ASP A 272 -12.92 14.22 4.35
C ASP A 272 -12.76 15.40 5.33
N LEU A 273 -12.90 16.63 4.85
CA LEU A 273 -12.77 17.87 5.64
C LEU A 273 -14.07 18.68 5.70
N LEU A 274 -14.95 18.58 4.69
CA LEU A 274 -16.24 19.27 4.62
C LEU A 274 -17.31 18.41 5.32
N THR A 275 -17.18 18.24 6.63
CA THR A 275 -18.13 17.46 7.42
C THR A 275 -19.31 18.33 7.87
N ASP A 276 -20.47 17.71 8.18
CA ASP A 276 -21.66 18.34 8.76
C ASP A 276 -22.24 19.48 7.92
N GLY A 277 -22.12 19.40 6.58
CA GLY A 277 -22.66 20.42 5.66
C GLY A 277 -21.88 21.75 5.66
N LYS A 278 -20.67 21.77 6.21
CA LYS A 278 -19.77 22.93 6.14
C LYS A 278 -19.25 23.14 4.72
N GLU A 279 -19.22 24.37 4.28
CA GLU A 279 -18.63 24.77 2.99
C GLU A 279 -17.11 24.98 3.09
N ILE A 280 -16.55 25.04 4.29
CA ILE A 280 -15.11 25.25 4.54
C ILE A 280 -14.70 24.30 5.67
N GLY A 281 -13.60 23.60 5.44
CA GLY A 281 -13.00 22.73 6.43
C GLY A 281 -11.47 22.70 6.30
N GLY A 282 -10.80 22.41 7.38
CA GLY A 282 -9.35 22.31 7.35
C GLY A 282 -8.77 21.50 8.48
N ARG A 283 -7.56 21.00 8.25
CA ARG A 283 -6.79 20.24 9.22
C ARG A 283 -5.33 20.69 9.17
N ILE A 284 -4.77 20.96 10.34
CA ILE A 284 -3.34 21.26 10.52
C ILE A 284 -2.81 20.28 11.56
N ARG A 285 -1.69 19.63 11.24
CA ARG A 285 -1.02 18.69 12.16
C ARG A 285 0.47 18.99 12.23
N ALA A 286 1.01 18.89 13.45
CA ALA A 286 2.44 18.90 13.70
C ALA A 286 2.81 17.71 14.59
N THR A 287 3.84 16.98 14.22
CA THR A 287 4.35 15.80 14.94
C THR A 287 5.85 15.98 15.15
N THR A 288 6.33 15.64 16.34
CA THR A 288 7.76 15.59 16.66
C THR A 288 8.03 14.43 17.61
N GLY A 289 9.30 14.10 17.82
CA GLY A 289 9.64 12.95 18.66
C GLY A 289 11.07 12.95 19.16
N LEU A 290 11.33 12.04 20.10
CA LEU A 290 12.58 11.85 20.83
C LEU A 290 12.95 10.36 20.93
N GLY A 291 14.17 10.06 21.35
CA GLY A 291 14.67 8.70 21.58
C GLY A 291 15.12 8.02 20.29
N GLY A 292 14.57 6.89 19.93
CA GLY A 292 14.90 6.13 18.72
C GLY A 292 14.79 6.91 17.41
N LEU A 293 14.38 8.18 17.45
CA LEU A 293 14.41 9.11 16.30
C LEU A 293 15.77 9.82 16.17
N GLY A 294 16.74 9.46 16.99
CA GLY A 294 18.10 9.99 16.97
C GLY A 294 18.22 11.43 17.46
N ASN A 295 19.43 11.98 17.38
CA ASN A 295 19.73 13.36 17.80
C ASN A 295 19.41 14.40 16.73
N GLY A 296 18.80 13.98 15.61
CA GLY A 296 18.42 14.86 14.52
C GLY A 296 17.08 15.55 14.74
N THR A 297 16.76 16.51 13.89
CA THR A 297 15.44 17.12 13.85
C THR A 297 14.42 16.12 13.29
N HIS A 298 13.53 15.61 14.14
CA HIS A 298 12.35 14.88 13.70
C HIS A 298 11.15 15.81 13.75
N PHE A 299 10.64 16.16 12.59
CA PHE A 299 9.48 17.02 12.45
C PHE A 299 8.64 16.60 11.24
N ILE A 300 7.35 16.47 11.45
CA ILE A 300 6.36 16.26 10.40
C ILE A 300 5.30 17.34 10.56
N GLY A 301 5.11 18.14 9.52
CA GLY A 301 4.06 19.16 9.46
C GLY A 301 3.16 18.89 8.27
N SER A 302 1.84 18.86 8.47
CA SER A 302 0.88 18.72 7.40
C SER A 302 -0.29 19.69 7.56
N SER A 303 -0.84 20.11 6.43
CA SER A 303 -2.04 20.95 6.38
C SER A 303 -2.91 20.50 5.21
N ALA A 304 -4.20 20.52 5.40
CA ALA A 304 -5.18 20.29 4.36
C ALA A 304 -6.32 21.29 4.53
N PHE A 305 -6.81 21.85 3.47
CA PHE A 305 -7.88 22.82 3.40
C PHE A 305 -8.83 22.46 2.28
N ALA A 306 -10.11 22.45 2.58
CA ALA A 306 -11.16 22.23 1.61
C ALA A 306 -12.18 23.35 1.64
N ILE A 307 -12.68 23.68 0.47
CA ILE A 307 -13.81 24.59 0.29
C ILE A 307 -14.70 24.02 -0.80
N GLY A 308 -16.01 24.12 -0.63
CA GLY A 308 -16.94 23.66 -1.65
C GLY A 308 -18.37 23.84 -1.27
N GLY A 309 -19.23 23.54 -2.22
CA GLY A 309 -20.69 23.58 -2.12
C GLY A 309 -21.31 22.59 -3.10
N GLU A 310 -22.55 22.81 -3.47
CA GLU A 310 -23.30 21.89 -4.32
C GLU A 310 -22.71 21.69 -5.72
N VAL A 311 -22.09 22.74 -6.30
CA VAL A 311 -21.64 22.75 -7.71
C VAL A 311 -20.16 22.37 -7.85
N TRP A 312 -19.33 22.78 -6.92
CA TRP A 312 -17.88 22.54 -6.99
C TRP A 312 -17.25 22.40 -5.62
N ASP A 313 -16.13 21.72 -5.58
CA ASP A 313 -15.27 21.61 -4.40
C ASP A 313 -13.80 21.70 -4.78
N MET A 314 -12.98 22.10 -3.82
CA MET A 314 -11.53 22.16 -3.95
C MET A 314 -10.88 21.67 -2.66
N LEU A 315 -9.87 20.83 -2.81
CA LEU A 315 -8.94 20.44 -1.75
C LEU A 315 -7.53 20.88 -2.12
N VAL A 316 -6.84 21.51 -1.17
CA VAL A 316 -5.39 21.75 -1.23
C VAL A 316 -4.76 21.20 0.05
N ALA A 317 -3.76 20.33 -0.11
CA ALA A 317 -3.04 19.79 1.03
C ALA A 317 -1.52 19.78 0.78
N ALA A 318 -0.77 19.93 1.86
CA ALA A 318 0.68 19.89 1.84
C ALA A 318 1.23 19.20 3.09
N SER A 319 2.32 18.46 2.91
CA SER A 319 3.06 17.84 4.00
C SER A 319 4.55 18.01 3.80
N GLU A 320 5.28 18.21 4.90
CA GLU A 320 6.73 18.24 4.93
C GLU A 320 7.21 17.39 6.11
N ARG A 321 8.05 16.38 5.80
CA ARG A 321 8.61 15.43 6.75
C ARG A 321 10.13 15.58 6.75
N HIS A 322 10.70 15.95 7.91
CA HIS A 322 12.14 15.95 8.17
C HIS A 322 12.43 14.84 9.18
N LEU A 323 13.03 13.77 8.73
CA LEU A 323 13.42 12.63 9.54
C LEU A 323 14.92 12.64 9.71
N GLY A 324 15.40 12.64 10.95
CA GLY A 324 16.82 12.43 11.27
C GLY A 324 17.21 10.96 11.26
N ASP A 325 18.49 10.69 11.43
CA ASP A 325 18.97 9.34 11.68
C ASP A 325 18.36 8.79 12.96
N TYR A 326 18.13 7.49 13.04
CA TYR A 326 17.50 6.88 14.20
C TYR A 326 18.45 5.98 14.98
N ASP A 327 18.19 5.83 16.28
CA ASP A 327 18.89 4.90 17.15
C ASP A 327 18.15 3.57 17.18
N PRO A 328 18.86 2.43 17.03
CA PRO A 328 18.26 1.11 17.14
C PRO A 328 17.95 0.76 18.60
N GLY A 329 17.17 -0.32 18.81
CA GLY A 329 17.00 -0.88 20.14
C GLY A 329 18.29 -1.47 20.70
N THR A 330 18.50 -1.32 21.99
CA THR A 330 19.76 -1.72 22.64
C THR A 330 19.66 -3.06 23.39
N LYS A 331 18.44 -3.50 23.76
CA LYS A 331 18.24 -4.69 24.60
C LYS A 331 17.96 -5.95 23.79
N GLY A 332 18.51 -7.07 24.22
CA GLY A 332 18.36 -8.36 23.58
C GLY A 332 19.37 -8.61 22.46
N SER A 333 19.11 -9.60 21.60
CA SER A 333 20.00 -10.04 20.52
C SER A 333 19.35 -9.82 19.16
N ILE A 334 20.12 -9.32 18.20
CA ILE A 334 19.74 -9.24 16.77
C ILE A 334 20.11 -10.51 15.99
N GLY A 335 20.68 -11.52 16.64
CA GLY A 335 21.16 -12.72 15.99
C GLY A 335 22.68 -12.67 15.78
N GLU A 336 23.20 -13.66 15.06
CA GLU A 336 24.61 -13.79 14.73
C GLU A 336 24.89 -13.08 13.40
N LEU A 337 25.94 -12.27 13.40
CA LEU A 337 26.47 -11.63 12.19
C LEU A 337 27.74 -12.38 11.75
N ARG A 338 27.89 -12.59 10.45
CA ARG A 338 28.98 -13.34 9.84
C ARG A 338 29.64 -12.59 8.70
N THR A 339 30.96 -12.87 8.50
CA THR A 339 31.69 -12.60 7.26
C THR A 339 32.24 -13.93 6.77
N GLY A 340 31.76 -14.45 5.66
CA GLY A 340 32.04 -15.83 5.26
C GLY A 340 31.56 -16.81 6.33
N SER A 341 32.45 -17.67 6.84
CA SER A 341 32.17 -18.61 7.94
C SER A 341 32.48 -18.04 9.34
N ALA A 342 33.11 -16.88 9.43
CA ALA A 342 33.51 -16.27 10.69
C ALA A 342 32.35 -15.54 11.37
N ALA A 343 32.08 -15.85 12.65
CA ALA A 343 31.09 -15.15 13.46
C ALA A 343 31.72 -13.89 14.11
N HIS A 344 30.93 -12.83 14.18
CA HIS A 344 31.33 -11.53 14.72
C HIS A 344 30.36 -11.03 15.81
N PRO A 345 30.36 -11.62 17.01
CA PRO A 345 29.42 -11.24 18.08
C PRO A 345 29.64 -9.80 18.59
N GLU A 346 30.88 -9.29 18.53
CA GLU A 346 31.20 -7.89 18.86
C GLU A 346 30.49 -6.90 17.95
N ASN A 347 30.28 -7.27 16.71
CA ASN A 347 29.64 -6.43 15.71
C ASN A 347 28.14 -6.26 15.97
N ALA A 348 27.47 -7.33 16.39
CA ALA A 348 26.09 -7.26 16.81
C ALA A 348 25.90 -6.30 18.01
N THR A 349 26.86 -6.32 18.95
CA THR A 349 26.88 -5.41 20.10
C THR A 349 27.11 -3.96 19.67
N ARG A 350 28.07 -3.74 18.79
CA ARG A 350 28.41 -2.41 18.27
C ARG A 350 27.25 -1.78 17.50
N LEU A 351 26.59 -2.53 16.61
CA LEU A 351 25.45 -2.06 15.86
C LEU A 351 24.27 -1.61 16.73
N LYS A 352 23.94 -2.35 17.79
CA LYS A 352 22.87 -1.97 18.71
C LYS A 352 23.13 -0.69 19.48
N ASN A 353 24.39 -0.31 19.65
CA ASN A 353 24.81 0.84 20.45
C ASN A 353 25.29 2.02 19.58
N SER A 354 25.02 1.97 18.28
CA SER A 354 25.39 3.02 17.33
C SER A 354 24.16 3.45 16.51
N PRO A 355 24.03 4.74 16.19
CA PRO A 355 22.97 5.22 15.30
C PRO A 355 23.00 4.48 13.95
N VAL A 356 21.83 4.29 13.35
CA VAL A 356 21.69 3.89 11.95
C VAL A 356 21.91 5.14 11.10
N GLU A 357 23.20 5.40 10.80
CA GLU A 357 23.58 6.59 10.05
C GLU A 357 22.98 6.57 8.65
N TYR A 358 22.75 7.75 8.10
CA TYR A 358 22.14 7.97 6.77
C TYR A 358 20.72 7.42 6.64
N SER A 359 20.01 7.20 7.74
CA SER A 359 18.61 6.81 7.74
C SER A 359 17.64 7.99 7.74
N GLY A 360 18.17 9.20 7.78
CA GLY A 360 17.40 10.43 7.66
C GLY A 360 16.94 10.71 6.23
N SER A 361 15.81 11.42 6.11
CA SER A 361 15.25 11.82 4.84
C SER A 361 14.42 13.09 4.93
N VAL A 362 14.22 13.75 3.79
CA VAL A 362 13.31 14.89 3.67
C VAL A 362 12.30 14.57 2.58
N MET A 363 11.01 14.57 2.94
CA MET A 363 9.90 14.36 2.01
C MET A 363 8.99 15.59 2.00
N ARG A 364 8.62 16.06 0.79
CA ARG A 364 7.69 17.18 0.59
C ARG A 364 6.63 16.77 -0.39
N SER A 365 5.37 16.80 0.05
CA SER A 365 4.23 16.38 -0.74
C SER A 365 3.19 17.49 -0.85
N ARG A 366 2.55 17.60 -2.02
CA ARG A 366 1.48 18.57 -2.27
C ARG A 366 0.39 17.90 -3.09
N LEU A 367 -0.86 18.11 -2.66
CA LEU A 367 -2.05 17.56 -3.29
C LEU A 367 -3.01 18.71 -3.60
N ILE A 368 -3.57 18.69 -4.80
CA ILE A 368 -4.65 19.58 -5.22
C ILE A 368 -5.70 18.73 -5.91
N LYS A 369 -6.96 18.87 -5.49
CA LYS A 369 -8.11 18.26 -6.15
C LYS A 369 -9.16 19.34 -6.42
N LEU A 370 -9.75 19.32 -7.61
CA LEU A 370 -10.80 20.23 -8.04
C LEU A 370 -11.95 19.38 -8.55
N GLY A 371 -13.09 19.42 -7.87
CA GLY A 371 -14.32 18.72 -8.21
C GLY A 371 -15.35 19.67 -8.81
N LEU A 372 -16.11 19.19 -9.80
CA LEU A 372 -17.21 19.89 -10.43
C LEU A 372 -18.38 18.93 -10.56
N ASN A 373 -19.47 19.22 -9.87
CA ASN A 373 -20.73 18.51 -9.98
C ASN A 373 -21.55 19.13 -11.12
N LEU A 374 -21.81 18.33 -12.14
CA LEU A 374 -22.57 18.72 -13.31
C LEU A 374 -24.02 18.25 -13.16
N PRO A 375 -24.96 18.80 -13.91
CA PRO A 375 -26.38 18.35 -13.91
C PRO A 375 -26.47 16.85 -14.23
N GLN A 376 -27.55 16.20 -13.73
CA GLN A 376 -27.84 14.78 -13.98
C GLN A 376 -26.82 13.83 -13.34
N ASP A 377 -26.39 14.10 -12.11
CA ASP A 377 -25.50 13.23 -11.30
C ASP A 377 -24.17 12.89 -11.99
N GLN A 378 -23.63 13.88 -12.65
CA GLN A 378 -22.30 13.80 -13.25
C GLN A 378 -21.28 14.53 -12.39
N ARG A 379 -20.07 13.99 -12.30
CA ARG A 379 -18.95 14.65 -11.61
C ARG A 379 -17.67 14.56 -12.44
N LEU A 380 -16.95 15.67 -12.50
CA LEU A 380 -15.59 15.76 -12.99
C LEU A 380 -14.67 16.09 -11.83
N GLN A 381 -13.50 15.44 -11.76
CA GLN A 381 -12.48 15.75 -10.76
C GLN A 381 -11.09 15.74 -11.39
N LEU A 382 -10.39 16.85 -11.25
CA LEU A 382 -8.97 16.97 -11.60
C LEU A 382 -8.14 16.81 -10.32
N SER A 383 -7.18 15.90 -10.35
CA SER A 383 -6.30 15.59 -9.20
C SER A 383 -4.84 15.74 -9.61
N TYR A 384 -4.04 16.42 -8.78
CA TYR A 384 -2.60 16.53 -8.94
C TYR A 384 -1.89 16.29 -7.61
N LEU A 385 -1.00 15.30 -7.57
CA LEU A 385 -0.15 14.99 -6.43
C LEU A 385 1.31 15.02 -6.86
N VAL A 386 2.16 15.71 -6.11
CA VAL A 386 3.61 15.66 -6.28
C VAL A 386 4.29 15.35 -4.94
N THR A 387 5.18 14.37 -4.93
CA THR A 387 6.03 14.00 -3.80
C THR A 387 7.50 14.11 -4.20
N ASN A 388 8.27 14.91 -3.47
CA ASN A 388 9.72 15.03 -3.62
C ASN A 388 10.41 14.47 -2.39
N VAL A 389 11.39 13.60 -2.59
CA VAL A 389 12.13 12.93 -1.50
C VAL A 389 13.62 13.06 -1.73
N ASN A 390 14.36 13.40 -0.68
CA ASN A 390 15.82 13.36 -0.67
C ASN A 390 16.30 12.47 0.48
N TYR A 391 17.17 11.54 0.18
CA TYR A 391 17.76 10.63 1.17
C TYR A 391 19.17 10.21 0.76
N THR A 392 19.88 9.61 1.69
CA THR A 392 21.24 9.10 1.46
C THR A 392 21.17 7.59 1.29
N ASP A 393 21.84 7.07 0.27
CA ASP A 393 22.02 5.63 0.10
C ASP A 393 23.26 5.18 0.88
N ALA A 394 23.10 4.17 1.71
CA ALA A 394 24.16 3.66 2.57
C ALA A 394 23.99 2.17 2.81
N ASN A 395 25.09 1.48 2.93
CA ASN A 395 25.15 0.07 3.29
C ASN A 395 26.08 -0.10 4.49
N MET A 396 25.86 -1.16 5.26
CA MET A 396 26.80 -1.62 6.23
C MET A 396 27.81 -2.54 5.54
N MET A 397 28.96 -1.99 5.16
CA MET A 397 29.92 -2.73 4.32
C MET A 397 31.06 -3.41 5.10
N ASN A 398 31.41 -2.93 6.27
CA ASN A 398 32.58 -3.50 6.96
C ASN A 398 32.61 -3.16 8.45
N VAL A 399 32.50 -4.18 9.26
CA VAL A 399 32.44 -4.06 10.71
C VAL A 399 33.80 -3.85 11.36
N GLU A 400 34.88 -4.07 10.63
CA GLU A 400 36.26 -3.85 11.14
C GLU A 400 36.67 -2.37 11.07
N LYS A 401 35.93 -1.55 10.27
CA LYS A 401 36.20 -0.11 10.17
C LYS A 401 35.59 0.67 11.33
N ALA A 402 36.14 1.87 11.58
CA ALA A 402 35.60 2.80 12.59
C ALA A 402 34.15 3.18 12.26
N ASP A 403 33.83 3.40 10.99
CA ASP A 403 32.50 3.75 10.51
C ASP A 403 31.73 2.48 10.15
N LEU A 404 30.60 2.26 10.84
CA LEU A 404 29.73 1.09 10.61
C LEU A 404 28.95 1.18 9.30
N TRP A 405 28.62 2.41 8.90
CA TRP A 405 27.79 2.69 7.75
C TRP A 405 28.59 3.40 6.67
N ASP A 406 28.55 2.86 5.49
CA ASP A 406 29.25 3.37 4.34
C ASP A 406 28.27 4.14 3.45
N LYS A 407 28.47 5.46 3.33
CA LYS A 407 27.69 6.28 2.41
C LYS A 407 28.01 5.89 0.98
N LEU A 408 27.02 5.33 0.28
CA LEU A 408 27.15 4.95 -1.13
C LEU A 408 26.92 6.15 -2.05
N GLY A 409 25.97 7.01 -1.67
CA GLY A 409 25.62 8.16 -2.48
C GLY A 409 24.44 8.94 -1.94
N SER A 410 23.77 9.67 -2.80
CA SER A 410 22.55 10.43 -2.47
C SER A 410 21.48 10.22 -3.53
N ASN A 411 20.23 10.15 -3.10
CA ASN A 411 19.07 9.93 -3.94
C ASN A 411 18.11 11.11 -3.86
N SER A 412 17.52 11.47 -5.01
CA SER A 412 16.45 12.46 -5.11
C SER A 412 15.33 11.88 -5.96
N VAL A 413 14.15 11.75 -5.38
CA VAL A 413 12.96 11.21 -6.04
C VAL A 413 11.95 12.32 -6.26
N ARG A 414 11.32 12.30 -7.43
CA ARG A 414 10.14 13.11 -7.74
C ARG A 414 9.09 12.21 -8.36
N ALA A 415 7.97 12.03 -7.65
CA ALA A 415 6.80 11.30 -8.12
C ALA A 415 5.67 12.31 -8.38
N GLN A 416 5.13 12.33 -9.60
CA GLN A 416 4.03 13.20 -10.00
C GLN A 416 2.89 12.36 -10.52
N ASN A 417 1.68 12.67 -10.07
CA ASN A 417 0.46 11.98 -10.44
C ASN A 417 -0.56 13.04 -10.88
N LEU A 418 -1.08 12.91 -12.09
CA LEU A 418 -2.13 13.76 -12.64
C LEU A 418 -3.26 12.89 -13.15
N ALA A 419 -4.48 13.15 -12.74
CA ALA A 419 -5.65 12.43 -13.21
C ALA A 419 -6.84 13.35 -13.47
N LEU A 420 -7.65 12.94 -14.43
CA LEU A 420 -8.99 13.45 -14.65
C LEU A 420 -9.96 12.27 -14.51
N ASP A 421 -10.83 12.37 -13.52
CA ASP A 421 -11.90 11.42 -13.23
C ASP A 421 -13.24 11.98 -13.74
N TYR A 422 -14.07 11.09 -14.28
CA TYR A 422 -15.44 11.36 -14.62
C TYR A 422 -16.34 10.27 -14.07
N SER A 423 -17.43 10.65 -13.42
CA SER A 423 -18.49 9.71 -13.00
C SER A 423 -19.85 10.20 -13.47
N TYR A 424 -20.71 9.23 -13.81
CA TYR A 424 -22.10 9.44 -14.16
C TYR A 424 -22.94 8.36 -13.49
N THR A 425 -23.71 8.76 -12.48
CA THR A 425 -24.46 7.87 -11.59
C THR A 425 -25.93 8.32 -11.48
N PRO A 426 -26.69 8.35 -12.62
CA PRO A 426 -28.05 8.80 -12.62
C PRO A 426 -28.96 7.84 -11.83
N ASP A 427 -30.19 8.25 -11.54
CA ASP A 427 -31.21 7.39 -10.94
C ASP A 427 -31.69 6.30 -11.92
N ASN A 428 -30.73 5.54 -12.44
CA ASN A 428 -30.92 4.41 -13.33
C ASN A 428 -30.02 3.24 -12.88
N PRO A 429 -30.61 2.14 -12.40
CA PRO A 429 -29.83 1.03 -11.85
C PRO A 429 -28.88 0.35 -12.87
N LEU A 430 -29.01 0.63 -14.14
CA LEU A 430 -28.13 0.09 -15.19
C LEU A 430 -26.88 0.95 -15.42
N ILE A 431 -26.79 2.13 -14.79
CA ILE A 431 -25.70 3.08 -15.06
C ILE A 431 -25.04 3.53 -13.74
N ASP A 432 -23.89 3.03 -13.47
CA ASP A 432 -22.87 3.59 -12.57
C ASP A 432 -21.57 3.60 -13.36
N PHE A 433 -21.42 4.64 -14.20
CA PHE A 433 -20.29 4.76 -15.13
C PHE A 433 -19.19 5.61 -14.51
N LYS A 434 -17.97 5.10 -14.60
CA LYS A 434 -16.76 5.77 -14.12
C LYS A 434 -15.65 5.65 -15.15
N ALA A 435 -14.98 6.76 -15.41
CA ALA A 435 -13.83 6.80 -16.32
C ALA A 435 -12.71 7.64 -15.70
N LYS A 436 -11.47 7.28 -16.00
CA LYS A 436 -10.26 7.97 -15.56
C LYS A 436 -9.23 7.97 -16.66
N VAL A 437 -8.61 9.12 -16.87
CA VAL A 437 -7.37 9.23 -17.62
C VAL A 437 -6.29 9.78 -16.70
N TYR A 438 -5.06 9.23 -16.77
CA TYR A 438 -4.01 9.64 -15.87
C TYR A 438 -2.62 9.59 -16.50
N HIS A 439 -1.71 10.38 -15.92
CA HIS A 439 -0.29 10.37 -16.19
C HIS A 439 0.48 10.33 -14.87
N VAL A 440 1.42 9.41 -14.77
CA VAL A 440 2.35 9.28 -13.64
C VAL A 440 3.77 9.44 -14.17
N ASP A 441 4.52 10.42 -13.66
CA ASP A 441 5.95 10.64 -13.96
C ASP A 441 6.76 10.38 -12.67
N ASN A 442 7.49 9.28 -12.65
CA ASN A 442 8.38 8.90 -11.57
C ASN A 442 9.83 9.07 -12.01
N ARG A 443 10.58 9.92 -11.31
CA ARG A 443 12.01 10.15 -11.50
C ARG A 443 12.77 9.92 -10.21
N ASN A 444 13.76 9.04 -10.25
CA ASN A 444 14.71 8.85 -9.16
C ASN A 444 16.12 9.11 -9.69
N GLN A 445 16.76 10.13 -9.17
CA GLN A 445 18.14 10.45 -9.46
C GLN A 445 19.03 9.91 -8.35
N GLN A 446 19.84 8.93 -8.68
CA GLN A 446 20.79 8.30 -7.79
C GLN A 446 22.20 8.77 -8.14
N SER A 447 22.97 9.23 -7.15
CA SER A 447 24.39 9.56 -7.29
C SER A 447 25.19 8.62 -6.43
N THR A 448 26.16 7.93 -7.03
CA THR A 448 27.09 7.04 -6.31
C THR A 448 28.48 7.69 -6.27
N LEU A 449 29.10 7.61 -5.11
CA LEU A 449 30.44 8.18 -4.89
C LEU A 449 31.51 7.31 -5.56
N ALA A 450 32.56 7.96 -6.09
CA ALA A 450 33.74 7.27 -6.60
C ALA A 450 34.51 6.60 -5.44
N ARG A 451 34.95 5.35 -5.63
CA ARG A 451 35.65 4.56 -4.60
C ARG A 451 36.74 3.71 -5.24
N GLY A 452 37.97 3.92 -4.83
CA GLY A 452 39.10 3.22 -5.38
C GLY A 452 39.16 3.31 -6.90
N ILE A 453 39.07 2.17 -7.58
CA ILE A 453 39.07 2.08 -9.04
C ILE A 453 37.64 2.21 -9.63
N SER A 454 36.61 2.18 -8.79
CA SER A 454 35.21 2.35 -9.24
C SER A 454 34.87 3.84 -9.39
N PRO A 455 34.54 4.31 -10.59
CA PRO A 455 34.13 5.68 -10.79
C PRO A 455 32.78 5.91 -10.15
N GLY A 456 32.52 7.14 -9.68
CA GLY A 456 31.18 7.56 -9.29
C GLY A 456 30.28 7.66 -10.52
N TYR A 457 28.98 7.47 -10.32
CA TYR A 457 28.02 7.64 -11.39
C TYR A 457 26.77 8.37 -10.90
N LYS A 458 26.06 8.98 -11.84
CA LYS A 458 24.75 9.58 -11.62
C LYS A 458 23.79 8.97 -12.61
N VAL A 459 22.74 8.34 -12.07
CA VAL A 459 21.69 7.69 -12.86
C VAL A 459 20.38 8.37 -12.56
N THR A 460 19.60 8.68 -13.59
CA THR A 460 18.20 9.10 -13.45
C THR A 460 17.34 7.99 -14.03
N TYR A 461 16.62 7.29 -13.17
CA TYR A 461 15.59 6.36 -13.57
C TYR A 461 14.30 7.16 -13.79
N GLN A 462 13.74 7.08 -14.97
CA GLN A 462 12.49 7.74 -15.31
C GLN A 462 11.52 6.74 -15.91
N THR A 463 10.31 6.74 -15.38
CA THR A 463 9.17 5.97 -15.91
C THR A 463 7.97 6.90 -16.03
N ASP A 464 7.49 7.06 -17.26
CA ASP A 464 6.23 7.75 -17.56
C ASP A 464 5.15 6.69 -17.80
N THR A 465 4.08 6.70 -17.00
CA THR A 465 2.92 5.81 -17.15
C THR A 465 1.71 6.61 -17.58
N TYR A 466 1.13 6.27 -18.72
CA TYR A 466 -0.15 6.80 -19.20
C TYR A 466 -1.22 5.76 -19.01
N GLY A 467 -2.37 6.12 -18.45
CA GLY A 467 -3.45 5.19 -18.19
C GLY A 467 -4.82 5.70 -18.61
N LEU A 468 -5.66 4.76 -18.99
CA LEU A 468 -7.08 4.93 -19.28
C LEU A 468 -7.85 3.81 -18.61
N GLN A 469 -8.89 4.16 -17.90
CA GLN A 469 -9.79 3.25 -17.22
C GLN A 469 -11.23 3.67 -17.52
N ALA A 470 -12.12 2.72 -17.80
CA ALA A 470 -13.54 2.98 -17.90
C ALA A 470 -14.31 1.73 -17.46
N GLN A 471 -15.32 1.90 -16.64
CA GLN A 471 -16.19 0.81 -16.19
C GLN A 471 -17.61 1.29 -16.01
N ASN A 472 -18.55 0.37 -16.12
CA ASN A 472 -19.93 0.55 -15.75
C ASN A 472 -20.39 -0.59 -14.84
N THR A 473 -21.29 -0.27 -13.92
CA THR A 473 -21.97 -1.27 -13.10
C THR A 473 -23.46 -1.19 -13.39
N SER A 474 -24.06 -2.33 -13.71
CA SER A 474 -25.51 -2.45 -13.98
C SER A 474 -26.13 -3.41 -12.99
N LEU A 475 -27.24 -3.01 -12.38
CA LEU A 475 -28.02 -3.82 -11.44
C LEU A 475 -29.27 -4.36 -12.15
N PHE A 476 -29.50 -5.66 -12.07
CA PHE A 476 -30.65 -6.36 -12.60
C PHE A 476 -31.39 -7.07 -11.47
N ALA A 477 -32.59 -6.62 -11.13
CA ALA A 477 -33.47 -7.34 -10.21
C ALA A 477 -34.15 -8.51 -10.97
N LEU A 478 -33.94 -9.73 -10.49
CA LEU A 478 -34.57 -10.95 -11.02
C LEU A 478 -35.68 -11.42 -10.06
N GLY A 479 -36.69 -10.55 -9.84
CA GLY A 479 -37.75 -10.76 -8.84
C GLY A 479 -37.36 -10.14 -7.48
N GLU A 480 -38.06 -10.57 -6.42
CA GLU A 480 -37.96 -9.95 -5.07
C GLU A 480 -36.71 -10.39 -4.27
N ARG A 481 -36.09 -11.51 -4.65
CA ARG A 481 -35.04 -12.18 -3.88
C ARG A 481 -33.69 -12.32 -4.59
N SER A 482 -33.61 -11.89 -5.84
CA SER A 482 -32.44 -12.12 -6.66
C SER A 482 -31.97 -10.86 -7.33
N ILE A 483 -30.69 -10.55 -7.18
CA ILE A 483 -30.05 -9.41 -7.84
C ILE A 483 -28.84 -9.90 -8.59
N ILE A 484 -28.66 -9.46 -9.84
CA ILE A 484 -27.41 -9.58 -10.59
C ILE A 484 -26.79 -8.20 -10.69
N LYS A 485 -25.56 -8.06 -10.23
CA LYS A 485 -24.71 -6.90 -10.45
C LYS A 485 -23.68 -7.25 -11.50
N ALA A 486 -23.71 -6.57 -12.64
CA ALA A 486 -22.75 -6.73 -13.73
C ALA A 486 -21.79 -5.55 -13.74
N ASN A 487 -20.53 -5.78 -13.42
CA ASN A 487 -19.44 -4.83 -13.56
C ASN A 487 -18.59 -5.18 -14.77
N TYR A 488 -18.40 -4.25 -15.70
CA TYR A 488 -17.65 -4.47 -16.93
C TYR A 488 -16.92 -3.21 -17.36
N GLY A 489 -15.80 -3.41 -18.02
CA GLY A 489 -14.98 -2.26 -18.39
C GLY A 489 -13.72 -2.59 -19.14
N LEU A 490 -12.93 -1.56 -19.34
CA LEU A 490 -11.62 -1.61 -19.97
C LEU A 490 -10.58 -0.90 -19.12
N GLU A 491 -9.34 -1.38 -19.21
CA GLU A 491 -8.17 -0.77 -18.58
C GLU A 491 -7.03 -0.80 -19.58
N PHE A 492 -6.31 0.31 -19.66
CA PHE A 492 -5.11 0.41 -20.46
C PHE A 492 -4.05 1.16 -19.68
N PHE A 493 -2.83 0.69 -19.71
CA PHE A 493 -1.67 1.47 -19.31
C PHE A 493 -0.50 1.27 -20.27
N TYR A 494 0.33 2.32 -20.38
CA TYR A 494 1.50 2.32 -21.23
C TYR A 494 2.67 3.00 -20.49
N ASP A 495 3.72 2.23 -20.26
CA ASP A 495 4.94 2.66 -19.58
C ASP A 495 6.02 3.00 -20.59
N LYS A 496 6.62 4.17 -20.44
CA LYS A 496 7.86 4.57 -21.10
C LYS A 496 9.00 4.59 -20.09
N VAL A 497 9.93 3.68 -20.19
CA VAL A 497 11.11 3.62 -19.34
C VAL A 497 12.27 4.32 -20.06
N ARG A 498 12.73 5.45 -19.52
CA ARG A 498 13.71 6.36 -20.15
C ARG A 498 14.80 6.78 -19.17
N PRO A 499 15.60 5.83 -18.66
CA PRO A 499 16.70 6.18 -17.77
C PRO A 499 17.78 6.95 -18.53
N ASN A 500 18.54 7.73 -17.77
CA ASN A 500 19.71 8.42 -18.26
C ASN A 500 20.85 8.24 -17.23
N SER A 501 22.00 7.80 -17.69
CA SER A 501 23.19 7.63 -16.83
C SER A 501 24.33 8.52 -17.33
N THR A 502 24.98 9.18 -16.38
CA THR A 502 26.24 9.89 -16.62
C THR A 502 27.28 9.34 -15.64
N GLN A 503 28.40 8.86 -16.17
CA GLN A 503 29.50 8.38 -15.37
C GLN A 503 30.44 9.55 -15.06
N ALA A 504 30.80 9.71 -13.79
CA ALA A 504 31.86 10.63 -13.42
C ALA A 504 33.21 9.90 -13.63
N VAL A 505 33.93 10.29 -14.65
CA VAL A 505 35.27 9.74 -14.95
C VAL A 505 36.27 10.42 -14.01
N ALA A 506 37.00 9.63 -13.20
CA ALA A 506 38.16 10.16 -12.51
C ALA A 506 39.21 10.55 -13.56
N GLU A 507 39.82 11.72 -13.40
CA GLU A 507 40.81 12.25 -14.33
C GLU A 507 41.96 11.24 -14.55
N GLY A 508 42.13 10.74 -15.79
CA GLY A 508 43.13 9.73 -16.11
C GLY A 508 42.68 8.28 -16.22
N ALA A 509 41.43 7.95 -15.90
CA ALA A 509 40.89 6.63 -16.13
C ALA A 509 40.37 6.45 -17.54
N VAL A 510 40.93 5.54 -18.29
CA VAL A 510 40.40 5.11 -19.60
C VAL A 510 39.24 4.13 -19.29
N LEU A 511 38.04 4.62 -19.31
CA LEU A 511 36.84 3.79 -19.15
C LEU A 511 36.25 3.52 -20.53
N ASP A 512 36.32 2.26 -20.92
CA ASP A 512 35.47 1.71 -21.97
C ASP A 512 34.11 1.44 -21.32
N THR A 513 33.14 2.36 -21.47
CA THR A 513 31.92 2.39 -20.67
C THR A 513 30.59 2.19 -21.39
N PRO A 514 30.46 1.24 -22.33
CA PRO A 514 29.16 0.85 -22.80
C PRO A 514 28.33 0.13 -21.72
N ASP A 515 28.97 -0.54 -20.77
CA ASP A 515 28.32 -1.42 -19.78
C ASP A 515 27.36 -0.71 -18.83
N SER A 516 27.57 0.58 -18.51
CA SER A 516 26.70 1.31 -17.59
C SER A 516 25.36 1.71 -18.18
N GLU A 517 25.27 1.90 -19.49
CA GLU A 517 24.02 2.28 -20.15
C GLU A 517 23.00 1.15 -20.18
N ASN A 518 23.46 -0.09 -20.29
CA ASN A 518 22.59 -1.26 -20.38
C ASN A 518 22.08 -1.73 -19.01
N MET A 519 22.72 -1.31 -17.91
CA MET A 519 22.17 -1.49 -16.55
C MET A 519 20.90 -0.67 -16.32
N THR A 520 20.61 0.27 -17.20
CA THR A 520 19.40 1.09 -17.20
C THR A 520 18.68 0.93 -18.55
N PRO A 521 18.02 -0.20 -18.79
CA PRO A 521 17.44 -0.49 -20.09
C PRO A 521 16.32 0.48 -20.44
N LYS A 522 16.27 0.89 -21.72
CA LYS A 522 15.19 1.70 -22.28
C LYS A 522 14.17 0.81 -22.97
N GLY A 523 12.90 1.06 -22.73
CA GLY A 523 11.86 0.27 -23.35
C GLY A 523 10.46 0.81 -23.10
N ASP A 524 9.52 0.23 -23.82
CA ASP A 524 8.11 0.55 -23.73
C ASP A 524 7.32 -0.71 -23.41
N ARG A 525 6.36 -0.60 -22.50
CA ARG A 525 5.47 -1.69 -22.12
C ARG A 525 4.03 -1.20 -22.11
N GLY A 526 3.15 -1.90 -22.81
CA GLY A 526 1.72 -1.62 -22.80
C GLY A 526 0.91 -2.84 -22.37
N VAL A 527 -0.16 -2.64 -21.62
CA VAL A 527 -1.16 -3.65 -21.30
C VAL A 527 -2.54 -3.06 -21.57
N ALA A 528 -3.31 -3.73 -22.41
CA ALA A 528 -4.70 -3.41 -22.69
C ALA A 528 -5.59 -4.56 -22.20
N SER A 529 -6.66 -4.23 -21.50
CA SER A 529 -7.50 -5.21 -20.83
C SER A 529 -8.98 -4.93 -21.04
N LEU A 530 -9.75 -6.00 -21.17
CA LEU A 530 -11.19 -6.00 -21.07
C LEU A 530 -11.58 -6.93 -19.92
N PHE A 531 -12.55 -6.52 -19.12
CA PHE A 531 -13.00 -7.34 -18.00
C PHE A 531 -14.50 -7.28 -17.81
N THR A 532 -15.02 -8.34 -17.23
CA THR A 532 -16.40 -8.42 -16.76
C THR A 532 -16.46 -9.26 -15.49
N ARG A 533 -17.36 -8.89 -14.59
CA ARG A 533 -17.66 -9.61 -13.36
C ARG A 533 -19.17 -9.58 -13.16
N LEU A 534 -19.75 -10.73 -12.91
CA LEU A 534 -21.13 -10.91 -12.57
C LEU A 534 -21.23 -11.38 -11.14
N ASP A 535 -21.93 -10.62 -10.30
CA ASP A 535 -22.22 -10.93 -8.91
C ASP A 535 -23.70 -11.27 -8.83
N TYR A 536 -24.04 -12.49 -8.42
CA TYR A 536 -25.38 -12.95 -8.19
C TYR A 536 -25.64 -13.11 -6.71
N ASP A 537 -26.58 -12.35 -6.19
CA ASP A 537 -27.06 -12.41 -4.82
C ASP A 537 -28.44 -13.02 -4.76
N TYR A 538 -28.64 -14.00 -3.87
CA TYR A 538 -29.92 -14.58 -3.58
C TYR A 538 -30.21 -14.47 -2.09
N ASP A 539 -31.22 -13.64 -1.76
CA ASP A 539 -31.82 -13.51 -0.41
C ASP A 539 -30.80 -13.31 0.71
N ASP A 540 -29.74 -12.54 0.46
CA ASP A 540 -28.61 -12.22 1.37
C ASP A 540 -27.84 -13.41 2.00
N TRP A 541 -28.27 -14.67 1.74
CA TRP A 541 -27.62 -15.84 2.29
C TRP A 541 -26.69 -16.56 1.33
N PHE A 542 -26.87 -16.36 0.02
CA PHE A 542 -26.10 -17.02 -1.02
C PHE A 542 -25.60 -16.01 -2.04
N ASN A 543 -24.30 -15.98 -2.29
CA ASN A 543 -23.68 -15.11 -3.28
C ASN A 543 -22.69 -15.89 -4.14
N VAL A 544 -22.73 -15.67 -5.45
CA VAL A 544 -21.81 -16.24 -6.44
C VAL A 544 -21.28 -15.14 -7.34
N ASN A 545 -19.97 -15.04 -7.45
CA ASN A 545 -19.31 -14.11 -8.35
C ASN A 545 -18.54 -14.87 -9.43
N ALA A 546 -18.70 -14.50 -10.67
CA ALA A 546 -17.93 -15.02 -11.79
C ALA A 546 -17.30 -13.86 -12.58
N GLY A 547 -16.01 -13.87 -12.72
CA GLY A 547 -15.26 -12.83 -13.41
C GLY A 547 -14.40 -13.39 -14.53
N LEU A 548 -14.27 -12.64 -15.60
CA LEU A 548 -13.37 -12.95 -16.71
C LEU A 548 -12.65 -11.68 -17.14
N ARG A 549 -11.35 -11.78 -17.26
CA ARG A 549 -10.49 -10.74 -17.77
C ARG A 549 -9.68 -11.25 -18.94
N TYR A 550 -9.51 -10.43 -19.97
CA TYR A 550 -8.58 -10.65 -21.06
C TYR A 550 -7.55 -9.53 -21.08
N ASP A 551 -6.27 -9.87 -20.98
CA ASP A 551 -5.16 -8.92 -21.05
C ASP A 551 -4.36 -9.18 -22.33
N ARG A 552 -4.00 -8.10 -23.04
CA ARG A 552 -3.04 -8.10 -24.15
C ARG A 552 -1.86 -7.22 -23.78
N TYR A 553 -0.68 -7.79 -23.83
CA TYR A 553 0.58 -7.19 -23.46
C TYR A 553 1.48 -7.01 -24.67
N ARG A 554 2.24 -5.92 -24.70
CA ARG A 554 3.32 -5.69 -25.63
C ARG A 554 4.51 -5.06 -24.94
N LEU A 555 5.71 -5.61 -25.17
CA LEU A 555 7.00 -5.10 -24.69
C LEU A 555 7.91 -4.81 -25.87
N ARG A 556 8.52 -3.63 -25.90
CA ARG A 556 9.46 -3.21 -26.93
C ARG A 556 10.69 -2.58 -26.31
N GLY A 557 11.84 -2.86 -26.91
CA GLY A 557 13.12 -2.24 -26.57
C GLY A 557 14.29 -2.92 -27.23
N LYS A 558 15.46 -2.58 -26.72
CA LYS A 558 16.72 -3.15 -27.21
C LYS A 558 17.56 -3.57 -26.04
N THR A 559 18.19 -4.72 -26.18
CA THR A 559 19.18 -5.21 -25.23
C THR A 559 20.36 -5.84 -25.96
N GLY A 560 21.39 -6.20 -25.23
CA GLY A 560 22.54 -6.82 -25.82
C GLY A 560 23.62 -7.12 -24.81
N LEU A 561 24.65 -7.75 -25.29
CA LEU A 561 25.92 -7.96 -24.59
C LEU A 561 26.92 -7.07 -25.27
N GLU A 562 27.41 -6.06 -24.53
CA GLU A 562 28.49 -5.23 -25.05
C GLU A 562 29.82 -5.95 -25.08
N THR A 563 30.68 -5.45 -25.95
CA THR A 563 32.01 -5.98 -26.18
C THR A 563 32.83 -6.03 -24.92
N ARG A 564 33.36 -7.19 -24.57
CA ARG A 564 34.37 -7.31 -23.52
C ARG A 564 35.75 -7.00 -24.09
N THR A 565 36.42 -6.03 -23.51
CA THR A 565 37.85 -5.85 -23.72
C THR A 565 38.62 -6.76 -22.80
N PHE A 566 39.34 -7.73 -23.34
CA PHE A 566 40.25 -8.57 -22.56
C PHE A 566 41.69 -8.08 -22.80
N VAL A 567 42.45 -7.96 -21.74
CA VAL A 567 43.89 -7.73 -21.85
C VAL A 567 44.58 -9.09 -21.61
N ILE A 568 45.12 -9.66 -22.66
CA ILE A 568 45.98 -10.87 -22.56
C ILE A 568 47.39 -10.42 -22.81
N GLY A 569 48.19 -10.35 -21.76
CA GLY A 569 49.53 -9.75 -21.80
C GLY A 569 49.47 -8.26 -22.11
N THR A 570 50.08 -7.82 -23.21
CA THR A 570 50.07 -6.43 -23.68
C THR A 570 49.06 -6.16 -24.79
N THR A 571 48.26 -7.18 -25.18
CA THR A 571 47.39 -7.08 -26.32
C THR A 571 45.92 -6.90 -25.87
N LYS A 572 45.29 -5.80 -26.25
CA LYS A 572 43.89 -5.52 -26.11
C LYS A 572 43.09 -6.33 -27.13
N GLN A 573 42.24 -7.25 -26.66
CA GLN A 573 41.33 -7.98 -27.54
C GLN A 573 39.90 -7.47 -27.31
N ILE A 574 39.21 -7.16 -28.38
CA ILE A 574 37.84 -6.68 -28.38
C ILE A 574 36.93 -7.82 -28.82
N GLY A 575 36.02 -8.28 -27.94
CA GLY A 575 34.96 -9.24 -28.29
C GLY A 575 33.90 -8.60 -29.19
N GLU A 576 33.02 -9.39 -29.78
CA GLU A 576 31.91 -8.88 -30.59
C GLU A 576 30.73 -8.53 -29.70
N SER A 577 30.07 -7.39 -29.97
CA SER A 577 28.79 -7.01 -29.32
C SER A 577 27.64 -7.83 -29.93
N VAL A 578 26.73 -8.28 -29.12
CA VAL A 578 25.50 -8.98 -29.52
C VAL A 578 24.32 -8.07 -29.18
N HIS A 579 23.55 -7.68 -30.18
CA HIS A 579 22.35 -6.88 -30.02
C HIS A 579 21.10 -7.68 -30.30
N TYR A 580 20.03 -7.41 -29.54
CA TYR A 580 18.74 -8.04 -29.67
C TYR A 580 17.62 -7.00 -29.59
N ASP A 581 16.75 -7.00 -30.62
CA ASP A 581 15.56 -6.18 -30.65
C ASP A 581 14.41 -6.98 -30.02
N VAL A 582 13.89 -6.46 -28.92
CA VAL A 582 12.74 -7.05 -28.20
C VAL A 582 11.46 -6.45 -28.77
N ASP A 583 10.54 -7.31 -29.26
CA ASP A 583 9.17 -6.97 -29.62
C ASP A 583 8.29 -8.18 -29.30
N GLU A 584 7.92 -8.28 -28.02
CA GLU A 584 7.13 -9.40 -27.49
C GLU A 584 5.67 -8.97 -27.35
N GLU A 585 4.77 -9.82 -27.80
CA GLU A 585 3.33 -9.61 -27.69
C GLU A 585 2.64 -10.92 -27.31
N GLN A 586 1.82 -10.87 -26.27
CA GLN A 586 1.05 -12.01 -25.78
C GLN A 586 -0.30 -11.56 -25.20
N GLY A 587 -1.26 -12.48 -25.11
CA GLY A 587 -2.55 -12.22 -24.47
C GLY A 587 -3.04 -13.44 -23.70
N ARG A 588 -3.82 -13.20 -22.63
CA ARG A 588 -4.32 -14.25 -21.77
C ARG A 588 -5.66 -13.93 -21.14
N PHE A 589 -6.47 -14.97 -20.95
CA PHE A 589 -7.68 -14.93 -20.15
C PHE A 589 -7.38 -15.30 -18.69
N SER A 590 -7.93 -14.54 -17.76
CA SER A 590 -7.79 -14.71 -16.32
C SER A 590 -9.20 -14.79 -15.68
N PRO A 591 -9.73 -16.01 -15.48
CA PRO A 591 -11.01 -16.20 -14.81
C PRO A 591 -10.86 -16.08 -13.29
N THR A 592 -11.93 -15.59 -12.64
CA THR A 592 -12.12 -15.61 -11.19
C THR A 592 -13.49 -16.15 -10.83
N PHE A 593 -13.61 -16.78 -9.68
CA PHE A 593 -14.86 -17.31 -9.16
C PHE A 593 -14.86 -17.20 -7.63
N ASP A 594 -15.90 -16.59 -7.07
CA ASP A 594 -16.08 -16.53 -5.63
C ASP A 594 -17.47 -17.08 -5.27
N LEU A 595 -17.55 -17.77 -4.16
CA LEU A 595 -18.78 -18.34 -3.61
C LEU A 595 -18.87 -17.99 -2.14
N SER A 596 -20.03 -17.55 -1.67
CA SER A 596 -20.28 -17.41 -0.24
C SER A 596 -21.68 -17.82 0.16
N VAL A 597 -21.78 -18.31 1.38
CA VAL A 597 -23.02 -18.85 1.96
C VAL A 597 -23.12 -18.47 3.43
N LYS A 598 -24.30 -17.98 3.87
CA LYS A 598 -24.66 -17.85 5.28
C LYS A 598 -25.50 -19.06 5.71
N PRO A 599 -24.97 -20.01 6.47
CA PRO A 599 -25.64 -21.30 6.76
C PRO A 599 -26.67 -21.17 7.88
N GLY A 600 -27.72 -20.36 7.67
CA GLY A 600 -28.80 -20.11 8.64
C GLY A 600 -28.39 -19.25 9.84
N LEU A 601 -27.24 -18.59 9.76
CA LEU A 601 -26.72 -17.62 10.74
C LEU A 601 -26.34 -16.34 9.99
N ASP A 602 -27.10 -15.27 10.17
CA ASP A 602 -26.91 -13.99 9.48
C ASP A 602 -25.55 -13.35 9.76
N TRP A 603 -24.95 -13.66 10.90
CA TRP A 603 -23.68 -13.13 11.35
C TRP A 603 -22.47 -13.98 10.93
N MET A 604 -22.65 -15.13 10.26
CA MET A 604 -21.57 -16.02 9.82
C MET A 604 -21.67 -16.27 8.30
N GLN A 605 -20.57 -16.08 7.60
CA GLN A 605 -20.47 -16.37 6.18
C GLN A 605 -19.28 -17.30 5.91
N LEU A 606 -19.53 -18.40 5.20
CA LEU A 606 -18.49 -19.27 4.65
C LEU A 606 -18.18 -18.79 3.23
N PHE A 607 -16.92 -18.76 2.84
CA PHE A 607 -16.56 -18.38 1.48
C PHE A 607 -15.45 -19.24 0.89
N ALA A 608 -15.44 -19.33 -0.44
CA ALA A 608 -14.39 -19.94 -1.21
C ALA A 608 -14.12 -19.08 -2.45
N THR A 609 -12.85 -18.89 -2.80
CA THR A 609 -12.45 -18.15 -3.99
C THR A 609 -11.49 -18.95 -4.84
N TYR A 610 -11.55 -18.73 -6.14
CA TYR A 610 -10.62 -19.24 -7.13
C TYR A 610 -10.28 -18.13 -8.11
N GLY A 611 -8.99 -17.96 -8.42
CA GLY A 611 -8.57 -16.97 -9.38
C GLY A 611 -7.31 -17.37 -10.13
N LYS A 612 -7.27 -17.02 -11.40
CA LYS A 612 -6.04 -17.04 -12.21
C LYS A 612 -5.54 -15.64 -12.44
N GLY A 613 -4.25 -15.44 -12.23
CA GLY A 613 -3.54 -14.20 -12.54
C GLY A 613 -2.47 -14.43 -13.60
N TRP A 614 -2.07 -13.36 -14.24
CA TRP A 614 -1.05 -13.39 -15.27
C TRP A 614 -0.22 -12.10 -15.22
N ARG A 615 1.11 -12.22 -15.19
CA ARG A 615 2.03 -11.10 -15.18
C ARG A 615 3.10 -11.28 -16.27
N PRO A 616 3.09 -10.43 -17.30
CA PRO A 616 4.19 -10.38 -18.25
C PRO A 616 5.44 -9.74 -17.64
N PRO A 617 6.64 -10.07 -18.19
CA PRO A 617 7.90 -9.51 -17.72
C PRO A 617 7.94 -7.97 -17.81
N ALA A 618 8.73 -7.35 -16.95
CA ALA A 618 9.01 -5.92 -17.00
C ALA A 618 10.17 -5.60 -17.94
N VAL A 619 10.29 -4.31 -18.32
CA VAL A 619 11.41 -3.82 -19.15
C VAL A 619 12.75 -4.18 -18.53
N THR A 620 12.92 -3.93 -17.23
CA THR A 620 14.16 -4.21 -16.51
C THR A 620 14.48 -5.70 -16.46
N GLU A 621 13.51 -6.56 -16.14
CA GLU A 621 13.73 -8.01 -16.06
C GLU A 621 14.22 -8.61 -17.38
N THR A 622 13.73 -8.09 -18.50
CA THR A 622 14.01 -8.60 -19.83
C THR A 622 15.30 -8.06 -20.41
N MET A 623 15.59 -6.78 -20.19
CA MET A 623 16.59 -6.07 -20.99
C MET A 623 17.81 -5.59 -20.21
N ILE A 624 17.85 -5.72 -18.89
CA ILE A 624 19.01 -5.31 -18.08
C ILE A 624 20.26 -6.10 -18.51
N SER A 625 21.36 -5.41 -18.70
CA SER A 625 22.63 -6.00 -19.14
C SER A 625 23.80 -5.12 -18.67
N GLY A 626 24.89 -5.73 -18.27
CA GLY A 626 26.10 -4.96 -17.94
C GLY A 626 26.67 -5.26 -16.56
N ARG A 627 27.56 -4.39 -16.10
CA ARG A 627 28.28 -4.55 -14.83
C ARG A 627 27.70 -3.66 -13.75
N PRO A 628 27.15 -4.24 -12.67
CA PRO A 628 26.47 -3.46 -11.62
C PRO A 628 27.39 -2.44 -10.94
N HIS A 629 28.69 -2.71 -10.87
CA HIS A 629 29.67 -1.91 -10.13
C HIS A 629 30.72 -1.22 -11.00
N GLY A 630 30.53 -1.18 -12.31
CA GLY A 630 31.38 -0.41 -13.23
C GLY A 630 32.78 -0.90 -13.47
N GLY A 631 33.22 -2.01 -12.88
CA GLY A 631 34.61 -2.47 -13.03
C GLY A 631 34.91 -3.88 -12.49
N GLY A 632 33.94 -4.54 -11.82
CA GLY A 632 34.08 -5.87 -11.27
C GLY A 632 34.04 -6.99 -12.29
N ALA A 633 34.33 -8.23 -11.87
CA ALA A 633 34.17 -9.43 -12.71
C ALA A 633 32.68 -9.82 -12.89
N GLU A 634 31.81 -9.22 -12.13
CA GLU A 634 30.37 -9.49 -12.07
C GLU A 634 29.67 -8.93 -13.28
N PHE A 635 28.71 -9.67 -13.84
CA PHE A 635 27.96 -9.27 -15.02
C PHE A 635 26.51 -9.70 -14.92
N THR A 636 25.59 -8.78 -15.20
CA THR A 636 24.15 -9.09 -15.35
C THR A 636 23.87 -9.35 -16.82
N TYR A 637 23.33 -10.53 -17.11
CA TYR A 637 22.97 -10.94 -18.46
C TYR A 637 21.51 -10.63 -18.74
N PRO A 638 21.17 -10.12 -19.94
CA PRO A 638 19.81 -9.92 -20.34
C PRO A 638 19.11 -11.27 -20.63
N ASN A 639 17.79 -11.31 -20.43
CA ASN A 639 16.97 -12.43 -20.83
C ASN A 639 15.70 -11.97 -21.58
N PRO A 640 15.81 -11.71 -22.88
CA PRO A 640 14.67 -11.27 -23.69
C PRO A 640 13.60 -12.35 -23.91
N PHE A 641 13.86 -13.58 -23.52
CA PHE A 641 12.98 -14.74 -23.71
C PHE A 641 12.26 -15.18 -22.44
N LEU A 642 12.15 -14.31 -21.46
CA LEU A 642 11.40 -14.57 -20.22
C LEU A 642 9.94 -14.89 -20.54
N LYS A 643 9.42 -15.96 -19.95
CA LYS A 643 8.00 -16.31 -20.01
C LYS A 643 7.21 -15.53 -18.97
N PRO A 644 5.97 -15.14 -19.30
CA PRO A 644 5.08 -14.52 -18.31
C PRO A 644 4.77 -15.47 -17.15
N GLU A 645 4.72 -14.92 -15.96
CA GLU A 645 4.25 -15.64 -14.76
C GLU A 645 2.75 -15.89 -14.82
N THR A 646 2.33 -17.04 -14.32
CA THR A 646 0.91 -17.41 -14.20
C THR A 646 0.62 -17.90 -12.81
N SER A 647 -0.33 -17.27 -12.13
CA SER A 647 -0.77 -17.71 -10.82
C SER A 647 -2.11 -18.43 -10.87
N THR A 648 -2.28 -19.39 -9.96
CA THR A 648 -3.54 -20.03 -9.62
C THR A 648 -3.70 -19.95 -8.11
N THR A 649 -4.72 -19.24 -7.65
CA THR A 649 -4.99 -19.02 -6.22
C THR A 649 -6.29 -19.66 -5.81
N TRP A 650 -6.27 -20.41 -4.70
CA TRP A 650 -7.43 -20.89 -3.96
C TRP A 650 -7.44 -20.26 -2.59
N GLU A 651 -8.62 -19.87 -2.15
CA GLU A 651 -8.83 -19.40 -0.79
C GLU A 651 -10.16 -19.93 -0.25
N VAL A 652 -10.17 -20.34 1.01
CA VAL A 652 -11.38 -20.70 1.74
C VAL A 652 -11.35 -20.05 3.10
N GLY A 653 -12.51 -19.63 3.59
CA GLY A 653 -12.54 -18.93 4.87
C GLY A 653 -13.92 -18.77 5.48
N VAL A 654 -13.90 -18.19 6.67
CA VAL A 654 -15.08 -17.86 7.46
C VAL A 654 -15.02 -16.40 7.85
N ASN A 655 -16.10 -15.69 7.61
CA ASN A 655 -16.35 -14.36 8.12
C ASN A 655 -17.37 -14.43 9.26
N VAL A 656 -17.15 -13.62 10.27
CA VAL A 656 -18.08 -13.37 11.36
C VAL A 656 -18.25 -11.86 11.49
N PHE A 657 -19.47 -11.39 11.46
CA PHE A 657 -19.79 -9.98 11.73
C PHE A 657 -21.11 -9.90 12.49
N LYS A 658 -21.07 -9.32 13.69
CA LYS A 658 -22.25 -9.19 14.51
C LYS A 658 -22.16 -7.99 15.45
N ASP A 659 -23.27 -7.26 15.54
CA ASP A 659 -23.49 -6.25 16.57
C ASP A 659 -24.21 -6.88 17.77
N SER A 660 -23.93 -6.37 18.98
CA SER A 660 -24.54 -6.77 20.25
C SER A 660 -24.45 -8.28 20.53
N LEU A 661 -23.21 -8.83 20.43
CA LEU A 661 -22.97 -10.25 20.69
C LEU A 661 -22.81 -10.58 22.19
N PHE A 662 -22.02 -9.79 22.90
CA PHE A 662 -21.73 -10.02 24.35
C PHE A 662 -22.30 -8.88 25.20
N LEU A 663 -22.32 -7.66 24.70
CA LEU A 663 -22.83 -6.46 25.38
C LEU A 663 -23.72 -5.69 24.42
N ASP A 664 -24.69 -4.95 24.96
CA ASP A 664 -25.51 -4.06 24.15
C ASP A 664 -24.64 -2.99 23.49
N GLY A 665 -24.66 -2.94 22.17
CA GLY A 665 -23.90 -1.99 21.37
C GLY A 665 -22.42 -2.35 21.18
N ASP A 666 -21.99 -3.56 21.53
CA ASP A 666 -20.68 -4.05 21.09
C ASP A 666 -20.71 -4.49 19.61
N ARG A 667 -19.56 -4.63 19.02
CA ARG A 667 -19.37 -5.07 17.64
C ARG A 667 -18.20 -6.03 17.56
N ILE A 668 -18.38 -7.13 16.83
CA ILE A 668 -17.34 -8.08 16.48
C ILE A 668 -17.26 -8.30 14.99
N GLY A 669 -16.07 -8.18 14.45
CA GLY A 669 -15.71 -8.62 13.11
C GLY A 669 -14.57 -9.64 13.19
N ALA A 670 -14.72 -10.80 12.56
CA ALA A 670 -13.65 -11.77 12.49
C ALA A 670 -13.57 -12.41 11.09
N LYS A 671 -12.35 -12.70 10.66
CA LYS A 671 -12.07 -13.43 9.41
C LYS A 671 -10.95 -14.41 9.64
N VAL A 672 -11.17 -15.65 9.23
CA VAL A 672 -10.12 -16.67 9.16
C VAL A 672 -10.12 -17.23 7.76
N SER A 673 -8.97 -17.22 7.10
CA SER A 673 -8.85 -17.75 5.75
C SER A 673 -7.57 -18.56 5.56
N TYR A 674 -7.68 -19.64 4.79
CA TYR A 674 -6.56 -20.39 4.27
C TYR A 674 -6.40 -20.07 2.78
N PHE A 675 -5.19 -19.77 2.36
CA PHE A 675 -4.85 -19.51 0.95
C PHE A 675 -3.76 -20.44 0.44
N ASP A 676 -3.80 -20.74 -0.85
CA ASP A 676 -2.80 -21.50 -1.60
C ASP A 676 -2.65 -20.86 -2.99
N THR A 677 -1.55 -20.19 -3.22
CA THR A 677 -1.20 -19.57 -4.50
C THR A 677 -0.02 -20.31 -5.12
N ARG A 678 -0.18 -20.77 -6.35
CA ARG A 678 0.84 -21.43 -7.14
C ARG A 678 1.19 -20.57 -8.32
N VAL A 679 2.47 -20.38 -8.56
CA VAL A 679 2.98 -19.55 -9.66
C VAL A 679 3.89 -20.39 -10.54
N ASP A 680 3.47 -20.58 -11.78
CA ASP A 680 4.29 -21.18 -12.82
C ASP A 680 5.16 -20.10 -13.48
N ASP A 681 6.35 -20.48 -13.92
CA ASP A 681 7.33 -19.61 -14.57
C ASP A 681 7.70 -18.37 -13.72
N PHE A 682 7.74 -18.49 -12.39
CA PHE A 682 8.09 -17.37 -11.49
C PHE A 682 9.45 -16.80 -11.86
N ILE A 683 9.50 -15.47 -12.09
CA ILE A 683 10.70 -14.76 -12.50
C ILE A 683 11.49 -14.33 -11.26
N PHE A 684 12.75 -14.68 -11.19
CA PHE A 684 13.66 -14.25 -10.12
C PHE A 684 15.04 -13.95 -10.66
N MET A 685 15.83 -13.18 -9.93
CA MET A 685 17.22 -12.93 -10.28
C MET A 685 18.11 -14.06 -9.74
N ASN A 686 18.71 -14.83 -10.61
CA ASN A 686 19.71 -15.83 -10.24
C ASN A 686 21.08 -15.12 -10.15
N MET A 687 21.72 -15.14 -8.98
CA MET A 687 22.95 -14.40 -8.67
C MET A 687 24.24 -15.20 -8.79
N ALA A 688 24.17 -16.47 -9.11
CA ALA A 688 25.33 -17.33 -9.18
C ALA A 688 25.29 -18.20 -10.45
N LEU A 689 25.10 -17.55 -11.59
CA LEU A 689 25.03 -18.21 -12.88
C LEU A 689 26.37 -18.87 -13.21
N GLN A 690 26.32 -20.16 -13.50
CA GLN A 690 27.44 -20.86 -14.16
C GLN A 690 27.39 -20.54 -15.65
N LYS A 691 28.36 -19.77 -16.10
CA LYS A 691 28.52 -19.56 -17.53
C LYS A 691 29.07 -20.83 -18.17
N PRO A 692 28.37 -21.44 -19.14
CA PRO A 692 28.87 -22.62 -19.85
C PRO A 692 30.23 -22.32 -20.50
N GLY A 693 31.23 -23.15 -20.22
CA GLY A 693 32.57 -23.01 -20.77
C GLY A 693 33.58 -22.20 -19.94
N TYR A 694 33.18 -21.60 -18.86
CA TYR A 694 34.07 -20.92 -17.91
C TYR A 694 34.09 -21.60 -16.55
N GLY A 695 34.42 -22.81 -16.43
CA GLY A 695 34.72 -23.67 -15.29
C GLY A 695 34.40 -23.26 -13.84
N MET A 696 33.95 -22.05 -13.57
CA MET A 696 33.62 -21.58 -12.23
C MET A 696 32.37 -20.70 -12.23
N ALA A 697 31.44 -21.02 -11.33
CA ALA A 697 30.43 -20.09 -10.91
C ALA A 697 31.13 -18.88 -10.26
N SER A 698 31.10 -17.71 -10.89
CA SER A 698 31.49 -16.49 -10.18
C SER A 698 30.28 -15.92 -9.49
N LEU A 699 30.41 -15.73 -8.18
CA LEU A 699 29.44 -14.97 -7.41
C LEU A 699 29.30 -13.59 -8.07
N GLY A 700 28.07 -13.19 -8.38
CA GLY A 700 27.78 -11.92 -8.98
C GLY A 700 27.42 -11.94 -10.48
N ASN A 701 27.68 -13.01 -11.20
CA ASN A 701 27.06 -13.19 -12.51
C ASN A 701 25.58 -13.48 -12.31
N SER A 702 24.73 -12.62 -12.84
CA SER A 702 23.30 -12.64 -12.60
C SER A 702 22.49 -12.58 -13.88
N ALA A 703 21.26 -13.06 -13.84
CA ALA A 703 20.21 -12.80 -14.83
C ALA A 703 18.84 -13.04 -14.23
N TYR A 704 17.83 -12.39 -14.78
CA TYR A 704 16.45 -12.79 -14.52
C TYR A 704 16.12 -14.06 -15.28
N VAL A 705 15.52 -15.01 -14.59
CA VAL A 705 15.23 -16.35 -15.11
C VAL A 705 13.86 -16.81 -14.64
N ASN A 706 13.22 -17.69 -15.40
CA ASN A 706 12.02 -18.37 -14.94
C ASN A 706 12.37 -19.59 -14.10
N ASN A 707 11.68 -19.76 -12.99
CA ASN A 707 11.77 -20.95 -12.15
C ASN A 707 11.18 -22.16 -12.89
N LEU A 708 11.92 -23.25 -12.96
CA LEU A 708 11.43 -24.50 -13.58
C LEU A 708 10.45 -25.27 -12.71
N LYS A 709 10.45 -24.97 -11.41
CA LYS A 709 9.55 -25.54 -10.44
C LYS A 709 8.43 -24.55 -10.15
N GLU A 710 7.21 -25.06 -9.96
CA GLU A 710 6.10 -24.25 -9.44
C GLU A 710 6.50 -23.60 -8.10
N THR A 711 6.38 -22.29 -8.00
CA THR A 711 6.59 -21.56 -6.75
C THR A 711 5.27 -21.48 -6.02
N ARG A 712 5.25 -21.86 -4.74
CA ARG A 712 4.02 -21.97 -3.97
C ARG A 712 4.03 -21.12 -2.72
N PHE A 713 2.96 -20.34 -2.54
CA PHE A 713 2.72 -19.47 -1.38
C PHE A 713 1.44 -19.92 -0.71
N LYS A 714 1.50 -20.37 0.54
CA LYS A 714 0.33 -20.83 1.27
C LYS A 714 0.41 -20.48 2.75
N GLY A 715 -0.73 -20.28 3.36
CA GLY A 715 -0.79 -19.92 4.78
C GLY A 715 -2.21 -19.77 5.30
N ILE A 716 -2.31 -19.40 6.58
CA ILE A 716 -3.56 -19.10 7.26
C ILE A 716 -3.48 -17.68 7.79
N GLU A 717 -4.53 -16.92 7.59
CA GLU A 717 -4.68 -15.55 8.08
C GLU A 717 -5.81 -15.49 9.10
N TYR A 718 -5.56 -14.78 10.21
CA TYR A 718 -6.51 -14.52 11.28
C TYR A 718 -6.65 -13.02 11.44
N GLN A 719 -7.87 -12.54 11.43
CA GLN A 719 -8.21 -11.15 11.65
C GLN A 719 -9.41 -11.05 12.58
N LEU A 720 -9.29 -10.26 13.63
CA LEU A 720 -10.34 -10.03 14.61
C LEU A 720 -10.35 -8.55 14.99
N ASP A 721 -11.52 -7.97 15.02
CA ASP A 721 -11.81 -6.63 15.55
C ASP A 721 -12.99 -6.73 16.50
N TYR A 722 -12.84 -6.21 17.71
CA TYR A 722 -13.87 -6.16 18.71
C TYR A 722 -13.94 -4.78 19.35
N ASP A 723 -15.09 -4.16 19.33
CA ASP A 723 -15.33 -2.85 19.94
C ASP A 723 -16.56 -2.90 20.88
N ALA A 724 -16.31 -2.74 22.16
CA ALA A 724 -17.33 -2.66 23.21
C ALA A 724 -17.66 -1.18 23.58
N GLY A 725 -17.36 -0.24 22.70
CA GLY A 725 -17.55 1.19 22.93
C GLY A 725 -16.53 1.81 23.90
N ARG A 726 -16.39 1.28 25.10
CA ARG A 726 -15.40 1.73 26.11
C ARG A 726 -14.06 1.02 26.01
N ALA A 727 -14.02 -0.17 25.44
CA ALA A 727 -12.81 -0.94 25.23
C ALA A 727 -12.85 -1.57 23.85
N TYR A 728 -11.69 -1.77 23.24
CA TYR A 728 -11.59 -2.41 21.94
C TYR A 728 -10.33 -3.26 21.84
N GLY A 729 -10.34 -4.21 20.91
CA GLY A 729 -9.22 -5.08 20.64
C GLY A 729 -9.16 -5.47 19.17
N GLN A 730 -7.95 -5.45 18.60
CA GLN A 730 -7.67 -5.88 17.24
C GLN A 730 -6.58 -6.93 17.26
N PHE A 731 -6.77 -8.04 16.57
CA PHE A 731 -5.79 -9.10 16.43
C PHE A 731 -5.65 -9.48 14.97
N ASN A 732 -4.41 -9.46 14.50
CA ASN A 732 -4.03 -9.86 13.15
C ASN A 732 -2.87 -10.84 13.24
N TYR A 733 -2.97 -11.98 12.55
CA TYR A 733 -1.89 -12.95 12.53
C TYR A 733 -1.87 -13.68 11.19
N THR A 734 -0.68 -13.90 10.66
CA THR A 734 -0.44 -14.68 9.45
C THR A 734 0.55 -15.77 9.76
N HIS A 735 0.16 -17.01 9.49
CA HIS A 735 1.02 -18.18 9.55
C HIS A 735 1.34 -18.67 8.14
N MET A 736 2.62 -18.63 7.77
CA MET A 736 3.10 -19.10 6.47
C MET A 736 3.49 -20.57 6.55
N ILE A 737 3.05 -21.37 5.59
CA ILE A 737 3.23 -22.82 5.59
C ILE A 737 4.22 -23.22 4.49
N GLY A 738 5.25 -24.00 4.83
CA GLY A 738 6.18 -24.61 3.85
C GLY A 738 7.13 -23.61 3.20
N THR A 739 7.80 -22.80 4.01
CA THR A 739 8.68 -21.70 3.59
C THR A 739 10.00 -22.14 2.91
N ASN A 740 10.34 -23.44 2.88
CA ASN A 740 11.66 -23.92 2.46
C ASN A 740 11.74 -24.38 1.00
N ASP A 741 10.64 -24.33 0.25
CA ASP A 741 10.54 -24.94 -1.09
C ASP A 741 10.20 -23.90 -2.15
N TYR A 742 10.93 -22.81 -2.15
CA TYR A 742 10.58 -21.60 -2.87
C TYR A 742 11.10 -21.59 -4.31
N CYS A 743 12.33 -22.08 -4.57
CA CYS A 743 12.86 -22.13 -5.91
C CYS A 743 13.70 -23.37 -6.21
N SER A 744 13.96 -23.64 -7.47
CA SER A 744 14.77 -24.75 -7.95
C SER A 744 16.23 -24.36 -8.15
N LYS A 745 17.12 -25.36 -8.10
CA LYS A 745 18.54 -25.18 -8.41
C LYS A 745 18.81 -24.91 -9.89
N THR A 746 17.90 -25.31 -10.74
CA THR A 746 17.93 -25.11 -12.19
C THR A 746 16.85 -24.14 -12.61
N ALA A 747 17.18 -23.21 -13.47
CA ALA A 747 16.27 -22.20 -13.98
C ALA A 747 16.39 -22.11 -15.49
N TRP A 748 15.29 -21.78 -16.15
CA TRP A 748 15.27 -21.53 -17.57
C TRP A 748 15.89 -20.17 -17.87
N LEU A 749 16.94 -20.20 -18.66
CA LEU A 749 17.78 -19.04 -19.01
C LEU A 749 17.61 -18.60 -20.46
N GLY A 750 16.49 -18.86 -21.10
CA GLY A 750 16.29 -18.60 -22.50
C GLY A 750 17.06 -17.38 -23.02
N GLY A 751 18.03 -17.60 -23.87
CA GLY A 751 18.77 -16.57 -24.55
C GLY A 751 20.00 -15.98 -23.88
N VAL A 752 20.40 -16.46 -22.72
CA VAL A 752 21.61 -15.96 -22.08
C VAL A 752 22.81 -16.80 -22.46
N THR A 753 23.61 -16.36 -23.38
CA THR A 753 24.96 -16.78 -23.73
C THR A 753 25.28 -18.27 -23.77
N LYS A 754 25.27 -18.82 -24.96
CA LYS A 754 26.07 -19.98 -25.30
C LYS A 754 27.37 -19.52 -25.97
N ILE A 755 28.47 -20.10 -25.55
CA ILE A 755 29.73 -19.88 -26.25
C ILE A 755 29.67 -20.64 -27.58
N VAL A 756 29.57 -19.90 -28.66
CA VAL A 756 29.60 -20.47 -29.99
C VAL A 756 30.99 -20.21 -30.57
N LYS A 757 31.66 -21.28 -31.03
CA LYS A 757 32.89 -21.10 -31.80
C LYS A 757 32.52 -20.58 -33.17
N LYS A 758 32.93 -19.37 -33.50
CA LYS A 758 32.82 -18.82 -34.85
C LYS A 758 33.73 -19.60 -35.78
N PRO A 759 33.26 -20.06 -36.95
CA PRO A 759 34.15 -20.68 -37.93
C PRO A 759 35.36 -19.81 -38.25
N GLY A 760 36.57 -20.33 -38.06
CA GLY A 760 37.84 -19.60 -38.24
C GLY A 760 38.38 -18.82 -37.05
N SER A 761 37.62 -18.75 -35.91
CA SER A 761 38.09 -18.15 -34.67
C SER A 761 38.49 -19.20 -33.64
N ARG A 762 39.61 -18.96 -32.97
CA ARG A 762 40.05 -19.77 -31.81
C ARG A 762 39.39 -19.33 -30.50
N GLN A 763 38.68 -18.19 -30.50
CA GLN A 763 38.06 -17.59 -29.34
C GLN A 763 36.57 -17.90 -29.34
N PRO A 764 35.98 -18.27 -28.20
CA PRO A 764 34.55 -18.40 -28.04
C PRO A 764 33.89 -17.02 -28.08
N VAL A 765 32.74 -16.91 -28.74
CA VAL A 765 31.92 -15.71 -28.84
C VAL A 765 30.64 -15.93 -28.04
N ASP A 766 30.29 -14.97 -27.22
CA ASP A 766 28.99 -14.98 -26.53
C ASP A 766 27.85 -14.73 -27.52
N ALA A 767 26.81 -15.53 -27.50
CA ALA A 767 25.60 -15.37 -28.32
C ALA A 767 24.35 -15.54 -27.48
N MET A 768 23.28 -14.85 -27.81
CA MET A 768 21.96 -15.08 -27.23
C MET A 768 21.30 -16.25 -27.92
N ILE A 769 20.82 -17.21 -27.17
CA ILE A 769 20.18 -18.41 -27.69
C ILE A 769 18.84 -18.61 -26.96
N PRO A 770 17.73 -18.77 -27.67
CA PRO A 770 16.47 -19.18 -27.05
C PRO A 770 16.57 -20.60 -26.48
N ASP A 771 15.81 -20.86 -25.42
CA ASP A 771 15.60 -22.19 -24.84
C ASP A 771 16.85 -22.85 -24.20
N ASP A 772 17.79 -22.08 -23.68
CA ASP A 772 18.91 -22.65 -22.93
C ASP A 772 18.59 -22.78 -21.42
N ILE A 773 19.10 -23.81 -20.78
CA ILE A 773 18.95 -24.07 -19.35
C ILE A 773 20.30 -23.91 -18.67
N ALA A 774 20.40 -22.97 -17.72
CA ALA A 774 21.57 -22.83 -16.92
C ALA A 774 21.41 -23.55 -15.57
N ASN A 775 22.47 -24.23 -15.18
CA ASN A 775 22.65 -24.66 -13.80
C ASN A 775 23.13 -23.45 -12.99
N GLY A 776 22.31 -22.98 -12.07
CA GLY A 776 22.68 -21.98 -11.09
C GLY A 776 22.87 -22.63 -9.72
N SER A 777 23.72 -22.07 -8.87
CA SER A 777 23.60 -22.38 -7.45
C SER A 777 22.25 -21.88 -6.94
N SER A 778 21.64 -22.64 -6.08
CA SER A 778 20.22 -22.52 -5.64
C SER A 778 19.82 -21.29 -4.83
N HIS A 779 20.49 -20.18 -5.04
CA HIS A 779 20.23 -18.99 -4.25
C HIS A 779 19.26 -18.12 -5.04
N CYS A 780 17.98 -18.37 -4.89
CA CYS A 780 16.91 -17.57 -5.45
C CYS A 780 16.92 -16.14 -4.92
N GLY A 781 17.85 -15.31 -5.39
CA GLY A 781 18.05 -13.97 -4.86
C GLY A 781 18.46 -13.88 -3.39
N ALA A 782 18.55 -15.01 -2.71
CA ALA A 782 18.74 -15.09 -1.26
C ALA A 782 19.99 -14.40 -0.73
N ILE A 783 20.94 -14.07 -1.59
CA ILE A 783 22.17 -13.38 -1.21
C ILE A 783 22.00 -11.87 -1.21
N LEU A 784 21.21 -11.33 -2.13
CA LEU A 784 21.17 -9.91 -2.40
C LEU A 784 19.75 -9.32 -2.41
N GLY A 785 18.71 -10.16 -2.39
CA GLY A 785 17.35 -9.69 -2.48
C GLY A 785 16.44 -10.29 -1.41
N SER A 786 15.83 -9.44 -0.62
CA SER A 786 14.75 -9.81 0.29
C SER A 786 13.45 -10.19 -0.42
N ALA A 787 13.33 -9.81 -1.68
CA ALA A 787 12.15 -10.00 -2.51
C ALA A 787 11.74 -11.46 -2.68
N GLU A 788 12.68 -12.36 -2.54
CA GLU A 788 12.53 -13.78 -2.82
C GLU A 788 12.56 -14.65 -1.56
N HIS A 789 12.58 -14.03 -0.38
CA HIS A 789 12.39 -14.74 0.88
C HIS A 789 10.90 -14.87 1.19
N MET A 790 10.50 -16.06 1.59
CA MET A 790 9.16 -16.26 2.15
C MET A 790 9.01 -15.42 3.41
N PRO A 791 7.91 -14.68 3.55
CA PRO A 791 7.66 -13.95 4.78
C PRO A 791 7.54 -14.90 5.96
N MET A 792 7.97 -14.42 7.11
CA MET A 792 7.81 -15.13 8.38
C MET A 792 6.40 -15.01 8.90
N ASP A 793 6.07 -15.84 9.88
CA ASP A 793 4.90 -15.61 10.72
C ASP A 793 4.94 -14.21 11.31
N ARG A 794 3.81 -13.52 11.26
CA ARG A 794 3.70 -12.15 11.75
C ARG A 794 2.34 -11.89 12.35
N GLY A 795 2.32 -11.12 13.42
CA GLY A 795 1.06 -10.76 14.05
C GLY A 795 1.11 -9.48 14.86
N THR A 796 -0.05 -8.91 15.09
CA THR A 796 -0.25 -7.74 15.93
C THR A 796 -1.45 -7.97 16.84
N LEU A 797 -1.33 -7.51 18.07
CA LEU A 797 -2.43 -7.42 19.04
C LEU A 797 -2.48 -5.99 19.55
N THR A 798 -3.58 -5.31 19.30
CA THR A 798 -3.85 -3.95 19.77
C THR A 798 -5.02 -4.01 20.76
N LEU A 799 -4.85 -3.45 21.96
CA LEU A 799 -5.88 -3.33 22.97
C LEU A 799 -5.96 -1.89 23.43
N GLY A 800 -7.17 -1.37 23.57
CA GLY A 800 -7.39 0.01 23.99
C GLY A 800 -8.64 0.21 24.82
N ALA A 801 -8.69 1.36 25.50
CA ALA A 801 -9.82 1.78 26.31
C ALA A 801 -10.09 3.28 26.15
N ARG A 802 -11.37 3.63 26.13
CA ARG A 802 -11.87 4.99 25.94
C ARG A 802 -12.55 5.48 27.20
N PHE A 803 -12.17 6.70 27.63
CA PHE A 803 -12.66 7.34 28.85
C PHE A 803 -13.25 8.72 28.51
N PHE A 804 -14.00 9.28 29.46
CA PHE A 804 -14.57 10.62 29.37
C PHE A 804 -15.33 10.84 28.07
N GLU A 805 -16.33 9.99 27.78
CA GLU A 805 -17.14 10.05 26.57
C GLU A 805 -16.29 9.99 25.29
N ARG A 806 -15.31 9.08 25.29
CA ARG A 806 -14.34 8.87 24.18
C ARG A 806 -13.41 10.07 23.91
N LYS A 807 -13.28 11.01 24.87
CA LYS A 807 -12.29 12.12 24.76
C LYS A 807 -10.86 11.64 24.97
N LEU A 808 -10.67 10.66 25.84
CA LEU A 808 -9.36 10.05 26.08
C LEU A 808 -9.40 8.60 25.57
N ASP A 809 -8.51 8.28 24.66
CA ASP A 809 -8.24 6.93 24.18
C ASP A 809 -6.80 6.56 24.57
N ILE A 810 -6.60 5.43 25.23
CA ILE A 810 -5.30 4.90 25.58
C ILE A 810 -5.23 3.42 25.22
N GLY A 811 -4.09 2.96 24.73
CA GLY A 811 -3.94 1.58 24.36
C GLY A 811 -2.50 1.12 24.27
N ALA A 812 -2.37 -0.17 24.03
CA ALA A 812 -1.10 -0.86 23.84
C ALA A 812 -1.17 -1.74 22.59
N ARG A 813 -0.04 -1.88 21.92
CA ARG A 813 0.12 -2.75 20.77
C ARG A 813 1.32 -3.67 20.98
N ALA A 814 1.15 -4.96 20.69
CA ALA A 814 2.22 -5.92 20.59
C ALA A 814 2.41 -6.30 19.10
N ARG A 815 3.64 -6.25 18.59
CA ARG A 815 4.02 -6.62 17.23
C ARG A 815 4.97 -7.79 17.29
N TYR A 816 4.57 -8.94 16.74
CA TYR A 816 5.34 -10.16 16.66
C TYR A 816 5.84 -10.39 15.24
N SER A 817 7.08 -10.82 15.11
CA SER A 817 7.65 -11.36 13.88
C SER A 817 8.40 -12.64 14.18
N GLY A 818 8.09 -13.69 13.44
CA GLY A 818 8.81 -14.96 13.48
C GLY A 818 10.25 -14.80 12.99
N GLY A 819 11.06 -15.80 13.25
CA GLY A 819 12.40 -15.88 12.73
C GLY A 819 12.48 -16.72 11.46
N TYR A 820 13.52 -16.54 10.69
CA TYR A 820 13.89 -17.47 9.62
C TYR A 820 15.40 -17.58 9.49
N SER A 821 15.85 -18.73 9.01
CA SER A 821 17.23 -18.92 8.58
C SER A 821 17.35 -18.70 7.08
N ILE A 822 18.47 -18.18 6.63
CA ILE A 822 18.74 -18.03 5.20
C ILE A 822 18.83 -19.43 4.58
N ALA A 823 17.93 -19.72 3.64
CA ALA A 823 17.94 -21.00 2.93
C ALA A 823 19.20 -21.10 2.07
N GLY A 824 20.02 -22.10 2.35
CA GLY A 824 21.27 -22.34 1.63
C GLY A 824 22.51 -22.45 2.54
N GLY A 825 22.36 -22.07 3.79
CA GLY A 825 23.46 -22.20 4.77
C GLY A 825 24.70 -21.35 4.43
N PRO A 826 25.84 -21.64 5.08
CA PRO A 826 27.07 -20.86 4.99
C PRO A 826 27.85 -20.96 3.66
N ASP A 827 27.29 -21.66 2.65
CA ASP A 827 27.90 -21.72 1.31
C ASP A 827 27.81 -20.41 0.53
N VAL A 828 27.08 -19.42 1.07
CA VAL A 828 27.23 -18.05 0.66
C VAL A 828 28.56 -17.50 1.18
N THR A 829 29.62 -17.89 0.55
CA THR A 829 30.91 -17.18 0.66
C THR A 829 30.71 -15.82 -0.01
N VAL A 830 30.20 -14.84 0.74
CA VAL A 830 30.35 -13.44 0.37
C VAL A 830 31.86 -13.19 0.40
N SER A 831 32.52 -13.43 -0.72
CA SER A 831 33.97 -13.40 -0.86
C SER A 831 34.56 -11.99 -0.74
N GLN A 832 33.76 -10.98 -0.37
CA GLN A 832 34.18 -9.58 -0.41
C GLN A 832 34.08 -8.84 0.94
N GLY A 833 34.10 -9.55 2.07
CA GLY A 833 34.23 -8.89 3.37
C GLY A 833 32.94 -8.18 3.86
N GLY A 834 31.81 -8.39 3.23
CA GLY A 834 30.51 -7.89 3.70
C GLY A 834 30.02 -8.68 4.92
N VAL A 835 29.39 -7.99 5.85
CA VAL A 835 28.74 -8.60 7.01
C VAL A 835 27.28 -8.88 6.68
N TYR A 836 26.80 -10.07 7.02
CA TYR A 836 25.40 -10.47 6.82
C TYR A 836 24.85 -11.19 8.08
N PRO A 837 23.53 -11.12 8.34
CA PRO A 837 22.92 -11.91 9.40
C PRO A 837 22.84 -13.37 9.00
N ALA A 838 23.29 -14.27 9.91
CA ALA A 838 23.16 -15.71 9.71
C ALA A 838 21.70 -16.18 9.77
N ASP A 839 20.90 -15.50 10.57
CA ASP A 839 19.47 -15.76 10.76
C ASP A 839 18.76 -14.48 11.22
N TRP A 840 17.46 -14.40 10.99
CA TRP A 840 16.59 -13.42 11.61
C TRP A 840 15.96 -14.02 12.85
N LYS A 841 16.28 -13.48 14.02
CA LYS A 841 15.70 -13.93 15.29
C LYS A 841 14.26 -13.45 15.42
N PRO A 842 13.36 -14.28 15.97
CA PRO A 842 12.02 -13.82 16.29
C PRO A 842 12.05 -12.73 17.36
N TYR A 843 11.11 -11.80 17.25
CA TYR A 843 10.99 -10.72 18.23
C TYR A 843 9.53 -10.33 18.49
N THR A 844 9.31 -9.73 19.66
CA THR A 844 8.07 -9.01 19.96
C THR A 844 8.44 -7.62 20.44
N VAL A 845 7.77 -6.62 19.91
CA VAL A 845 7.91 -5.21 20.26
C VAL A 845 6.59 -4.73 20.84
N TYR A 846 6.65 -3.95 21.90
CA TYR A 846 5.48 -3.39 22.57
C TYR A 846 5.46 -1.88 22.42
N ASP A 847 4.30 -1.34 22.05
CA ASP A 847 4.06 0.09 21.87
C ASP A 847 2.91 0.53 22.79
N LEU A 848 2.94 1.78 23.23
CA LEU A 848 1.86 2.43 23.97
C LEU A 848 1.42 3.66 23.18
N TYR A 849 0.13 3.95 23.17
CA TYR A 849 -0.39 5.16 22.54
C TYR A 849 -1.53 5.76 23.36
N GLY A 850 -1.76 7.04 23.15
CA GLY A 850 -2.89 7.74 23.71
C GLY A 850 -3.25 8.96 22.88
N SER A 851 -4.54 9.25 22.81
CA SER A 851 -5.05 10.48 22.23
C SER A 851 -6.02 11.17 23.19
N TYR A 852 -5.97 12.49 23.23
CA TYR A 852 -6.88 13.29 24.02
C TYR A 852 -7.52 14.38 23.17
N ARG A 853 -8.82 14.28 22.96
CA ARG A 853 -9.63 15.29 22.31
C ARG A 853 -10.00 16.38 23.31
N VAL A 854 -9.26 17.48 23.25
CA VAL A 854 -9.46 18.64 24.14
C VAL A 854 -10.84 19.26 23.90
N ASN A 855 -11.19 19.44 22.64
CA ASN A 855 -12.51 19.84 22.12
C ASN A 855 -12.70 19.24 20.71
N ASP A 856 -13.77 19.62 20.02
CA ASP A 856 -14.07 19.07 18.70
C ASP A 856 -13.05 19.47 17.61
N GLN A 857 -12.24 20.47 17.87
CA GLN A 857 -11.23 20.98 16.95
C GLN A 857 -9.82 20.53 17.28
N LEU A 858 -9.48 20.35 18.56
CA LEU A 858 -8.11 20.12 19.00
C LEU A 858 -7.92 18.71 19.55
N ASN A 859 -7.02 17.97 18.93
CA ASN A 859 -6.64 16.63 19.32
C ASN A 859 -5.13 16.54 19.60
N LEU A 860 -4.78 15.97 20.75
CA LEU A 860 -3.41 15.71 21.17
C LEU A 860 -3.17 14.20 21.13
N ARG A 861 -2.03 13.78 20.56
CA ARG A 861 -1.66 12.35 20.52
C ARG A 861 -0.25 12.16 21.02
N VAL A 862 -0.02 11.06 21.70
CA VAL A 862 1.29 10.60 22.15
C VAL A 862 1.42 9.12 21.83
N ALA A 863 2.54 8.72 21.25
CA ALA A 863 2.87 7.33 21.02
C ALA A 863 4.29 7.02 21.51
N MET A 864 4.46 5.91 22.20
CA MET A 864 5.75 5.38 22.61
C MET A 864 5.95 4.03 21.94
N GLU A 865 6.74 3.99 20.91
CA GLU A 865 7.09 2.75 20.20
C GLU A 865 8.24 2.04 20.91
N ASN A 866 8.27 0.70 20.81
CA ASN A 866 9.32 -0.14 21.34
C ASN A 866 9.66 0.19 22.82
N VAL A 867 8.66 0.17 23.68
CA VAL A 867 8.78 0.55 25.10
C VAL A 867 9.91 -0.20 25.82
N THR A 868 10.10 -1.45 25.43
CA THR A 868 11.13 -2.34 26.01
C THR A 868 12.53 -2.09 25.46
N ASP A 869 12.68 -1.19 24.47
CA ASP A 869 13.95 -0.92 23.79
C ASP A 869 14.59 -2.17 23.16
N ARG A 870 13.75 -3.05 22.58
CA ARG A 870 14.15 -4.31 21.96
C ARG A 870 14.98 -4.05 20.70
N ALA A 871 16.17 -4.67 20.62
CA ALA A 871 16.94 -4.74 19.39
C ALA A 871 16.37 -5.85 18.48
N TYR A 872 16.17 -5.55 17.21
CA TYR A 872 15.66 -6.51 16.21
C TYR A 872 16.10 -6.11 14.80
N LEU A 873 16.14 -7.10 13.90
CA LEU A 873 16.30 -6.85 12.47
C LEU A 873 14.92 -6.70 11.82
N VAL A 874 14.79 -5.71 10.94
CA VAL A 874 13.55 -5.53 10.17
C VAL A 874 13.41 -6.70 9.21
N PRO A 875 12.27 -7.42 9.23
CA PRO A 875 12.05 -8.56 8.37
C PRO A 875 11.99 -8.15 6.90
N LEU A 876 12.40 -9.06 6.02
CA LEU A 876 12.47 -8.85 4.57
C LEU A 876 13.40 -7.69 4.13
N GLY A 877 14.37 -7.33 4.97
CA GLY A 877 15.50 -6.50 4.56
C GLY A 877 16.47 -7.29 3.68
N ASP A 878 17.21 -6.61 2.83
CA ASP A 878 18.31 -7.19 2.05
C ASP A 878 19.37 -7.78 3.00
N VAL A 879 19.90 -8.98 2.72
CA VAL A 879 20.96 -9.61 3.51
C VAL A 879 22.26 -8.81 3.54
N LEU A 880 22.55 -8.03 2.51
CA LEU A 880 23.68 -7.11 2.44
C LEU A 880 23.37 -5.70 2.95
N ALA A 881 22.08 -5.34 3.00
CA ALA A 881 21.57 -4.04 3.45
C ALA A 881 20.50 -4.23 4.52
N PHE A 882 20.71 -5.18 5.42
CA PHE A 882 19.77 -5.41 6.53
C PHE A 882 19.72 -4.17 7.44
N THR A 883 18.55 -3.91 7.98
CA THR A 883 18.26 -2.74 8.79
C THR A 883 17.85 -3.16 10.19
N LEU A 884 18.39 -2.46 11.20
CA LEU A 884 17.89 -2.58 12.56
C LEU A 884 16.57 -1.82 12.72
N GLY A 885 15.70 -2.37 13.54
CA GLY A 885 14.48 -1.66 13.95
C GLY A 885 14.79 -0.52 14.93
N ARG A 886 13.92 0.48 14.91
CA ARG A 886 14.01 1.64 15.82
C ARG A 886 13.97 1.22 17.29
N GLY A 887 14.78 1.86 18.11
CA GLY A 887 14.75 1.76 19.56
C GLY A 887 13.52 2.44 20.16
N ARG A 888 13.50 2.59 21.47
CA ARG A 888 12.41 3.27 22.17
C ARG A 888 12.25 4.69 21.66
N THR A 889 11.07 4.98 21.13
CA THR A 889 10.75 6.24 20.46
C THR A 889 9.50 6.85 21.09
N LEU A 890 9.58 8.10 21.51
CA LEU A 890 8.44 8.87 21.96
C LEU A 890 8.07 9.89 20.88
N GLN A 891 6.84 9.86 20.42
CA GLN A 891 6.28 10.82 19.46
C GLN A 891 5.10 11.56 20.08
N GLY A 892 4.99 12.84 19.78
CA GLY A 892 3.84 13.67 20.14
C GLY A 892 3.32 14.41 18.92
N SER A 893 2.00 14.47 18.78
CA SER A 893 1.37 15.25 17.72
C SER A 893 0.22 16.10 18.23
N VAL A 894 0.07 17.25 17.60
CA VAL A 894 -1.05 18.18 17.81
C VAL A 894 -1.77 18.30 16.47
N GLU A 895 -3.07 18.14 16.50
CA GLU A 895 -3.94 18.30 15.33
C GLU A 895 -5.05 19.30 15.66
N TYR A 896 -5.25 20.24 14.76
CA TYR A 896 -6.34 21.21 14.80
C TYR A 896 -7.19 21.05 13.54
N GLN A 897 -8.50 20.84 13.73
CA GLN A 897 -9.48 20.67 12.66
C GLN A 897 -10.60 21.69 12.83
N PHE A 898 -11.09 22.33 11.76
CA PHE A 898 -12.10 23.40 11.81
C PHE A 898 -13.10 23.31 10.66
#